data_9e9e5d731dec937bcb7362e8c0c3ef82
#
_entry.id   9e9e5d731dec937bcb7362e8c0c3ef82
#
_cell.length_a   1.000
_cell.length_b   1.000
_cell.length_c   1.000
_cell.angle_alpha   90.00
_cell.angle_beta   90.00
_cell.angle_gamma   90.00
#
_symmetry.space_group_name_H-M   'P 1'
#
loop_
_entity.id
_entity.type
_entity.pdbx_description
1 polymer ?
#
loop_
_entity_poly.entity_id
_entity_poly.type
_entity_poly.pdbx_seq_one_letter_code
_entity_poly.pdbx_strand_id
1 'polypeptide(L)'
;MGHVKKRIWLLWCILVFLLPGVLFAGTTGKIVGQVTDASTGEPLPGVNILVENTVYGAATDVDGTFLILGLQPGIYTLRAMMIGYNDVVMSDVRVSADKTTRVEFELRETTLELGETIEVTAERPLVKKDLTSTESSIGRDVIENIPVENFTDVVNLQAGVVEGHFRGGRLGEVAYMINGVPVNDVYSGTFAIEVENNSIQELTVISGTFNAEYGQAMSGVVNVITKEGENHFNGTGTIYLGDYISSHDDIFWNIKDVNPIVNFQGSLSGPVPFLKNKINFFASGRYLKEDGYIYGKKVFLPTDHSDFSKDDPGEWVVMSHGKTYNFSEELARNLIENAEDVSMNASTRYTGNLKLTYRPTHTDKISIEGIYQMRDWREYDHNFRLNPEGNYQRKQWGITSAGLWNHVFSARTFLDIRYSYFYTKYSQYVYEDPFNENYVPAIRLQDTGANAYLSGGQQMWHFYRSTTTHLIKPDLTSQVNDQHQIKAGLEFKRHRLWLHEFEVVPEIPGRISPKTSFNNNGYLHHPLEFAAYIQDKMEFPYMVVNAGLRFDYFDPDAQVPLDFSNPTASDKRKSETSFQISPRLGIAYPISEKGVIHVSYGHFFQTPNFFYLYTNPEFEIFPLQSTPSAPPQSLLNTVGNADLKPQKTVIYEIGLQQQLAADFGISVTAYYKDIRNLLGTEVLETVQGIKYARYINRDYGFVRGITFEFEKRYSQGIGASVDYTYQIAKGNASDPNTAFLDAQTDPPKETEKQLVPLNWDRRHQINATITLGKPGKYAVSLISRYGTGLPYTPTFQNVQTAVENSGRKPDIFSTDLYAYKNFTWMGLEYSFFVRVFNLFDRLNEQDVFTDTGRAGYTLAPLYVGGLRPRGLNTLDQYFVRPDFYSEPRRFQFGIELKF
;
A
#
# COMPACT_ATOMS: atom_id res chain seq x y z
N MET A 1 -40.39 21.84 -5.21
CA MET A 1 -39.00 21.56 -4.90
C MET A 1 -38.26 22.59 -4.03
N GLY A 2 -38.65 23.88 -4.03
CA GLY A 2 -38.04 24.95 -3.21
C GLY A 2 -38.24 24.87 -1.70
N HIS A 3 -39.38 24.38 -1.25
CA HIS A 3 -39.74 24.35 0.17
C HIS A 3 -39.13 23.19 0.97
N VAL A 4 -38.77 22.09 0.34
CA VAL A 4 -38.14 20.92 0.99
C VAL A 4 -36.65 21.22 1.28
N LYS A 5 -35.96 21.88 0.35
CA LYS A 5 -34.55 22.29 0.57
C LYS A 5 -34.38 23.30 1.71
N LYS A 6 -35.32 24.25 1.88
CA LYS A 6 -35.28 25.21 3.01
C LYS A 6 -35.55 24.55 4.36
N ARG A 7 -36.43 23.53 4.44
CA ARG A 7 -36.69 22.80 5.68
C ARG A 7 -35.55 21.88 6.08
N ILE A 8 -34.85 21.30 5.12
CA ILE A 8 -33.66 20.50 5.39
C ILE A 8 -32.52 21.41 5.88
N TRP A 9 -32.33 22.60 5.32
CA TRP A 9 -31.37 23.58 5.81
C TRP A 9 -31.66 24.09 7.21
N LEU A 10 -32.94 24.35 7.53
CA LEU A 10 -33.34 24.75 8.88
C LEU A 10 -33.19 23.62 9.91
N LEU A 11 -33.49 22.36 9.54
CA LEU A 11 -33.24 21.19 10.37
C LEU A 11 -31.74 20.97 10.58
N TRP A 12 -30.92 21.23 9.56
CA TRP A 12 -29.47 21.19 9.69
C TRP A 12 -28.94 22.27 10.63
N CYS A 13 -29.38 23.50 10.51
CA CYS A 13 -29.03 24.59 11.43
C CYS A 13 -29.50 24.34 12.86
N ILE A 14 -30.69 23.77 13.06
CA ILE A 14 -31.20 23.41 14.39
C ILE A 14 -30.46 22.22 14.98
N LEU A 15 -30.05 21.22 14.18
CA LEU A 15 -29.27 20.07 14.63
C LEU A 15 -27.84 20.49 15.03
N VAL A 16 -27.27 21.49 14.37
CA VAL A 16 -25.93 22.04 14.71
C VAL A 16 -25.96 22.88 15.99
N PHE A 17 -27.11 23.51 16.32
CA PHE A 17 -27.28 24.31 17.54
C PHE A 17 -27.77 23.53 18.77
N LEU A 18 -28.25 22.29 18.60
CA LEU A 18 -28.79 21.46 19.69
C LEU A 18 -27.82 20.38 20.19
N LEU A 19 -26.59 20.36 19.71
CA LEU A 19 -25.53 19.48 20.23
C LEU A 19 -24.58 20.27 21.12
N PRO A 20 -24.79 20.37 22.41
CA PRO A 20 -23.75 20.84 23.33
C PRO A 20 -22.78 19.68 23.56
N GLY A 21 -21.58 19.82 23.04
CA GLY A 21 -20.41 19.11 23.53
C GLY A 21 -20.21 17.67 23.08
N VAL A 22 -20.06 17.42 21.80
CA VAL A 22 -19.57 16.14 21.20
C VAL A 22 -18.37 16.49 20.28
N LEU A 23 -17.23 16.03 20.23
CA LEU A 23 -16.27 15.13 20.91
C LEU A 23 -15.48 14.29 19.87
N PHE A 24 -14.07 14.13 19.93
CA PHE A 24 -13.38 13.68 18.72
C PHE A 24 -11.89 13.29 18.91
N ALA A 25 -11.28 12.36 18.22
CA ALA A 25 -10.04 11.65 18.53
C ALA A 25 -8.79 11.93 17.68
N GLY A 26 -7.58 11.51 18.12
CA GLY A 26 -6.28 11.87 17.59
C GLY A 26 -5.33 10.74 17.15
N THR A 27 -4.19 11.12 16.51
CA THR A 27 -3.02 10.29 16.18
C THR A 27 -1.91 10.45 17.23
N THR A 28 -2.29 10.67 18.49
CA THR A 28 -1.39 10.95 19.60
C THR A 28 -1.44 9.82 20.61
N GLY A 29 -0.40 9.68 21.41
CA GLY A 29 -0.36 8.78 22.56
C GLY A 29 -0.55 9.50 23.88
N LYS A 30 -0.57 8.74 24.98
CA LYS A 30 -0.64 9.25 26.34
C LYS A 30 0.43 8.64 27.22
N ILE A 31 0.87 9.39 28.22
CA ILE A 31 1.71 8.90 29.31
C ILE A 31 0.88 8.91 30.58
N VAL A 32 0.90 7.80 31.32
CA VAL A 32 0.30 7.64 32.63
C VAL A 32 1.40 7.17 33.58
N GLY A 33 1.43 7.68 34.79
CA GLY A 33 2.43 7.20 35.75
C GLY A 33 2.02 7.45 37.18
N GLN A 34 2.85 6.92 38.08
CA GLN A 34 2.76 7.15 39.52
C GLN A 34 4.10 7.61 40.02
N VAL A 35 4.07 8.47 41.05
CA VAL A 35 5.26 8.95 41.74
C VAL A 35 5.13 8.56 43.19
N THR A 36 6.17 7.89 43.71
CA THR A 36 6.24 7.44 45.10
C THR A 36 7.51 7.95 45.79
N ASP A 37 7.49 8.03 47.09
CA ASP A 37 8.67 8.22 47.92
C ASP A 37 9.53 6.94 47.93
N ALA A 38 10.80 7.05 47.56
CA ALA A 38 11.70 5.88 47.43
C ALA A 38 12.01 5.21 48.80
N SER A 39 11.77 5.87 49.94
CA SER A 39 12.05 5.32 51.26
C SER A 39 10.82 4.68 51.92
N THR A 40 9.63 5.28 51.70
CA THR A 40 8.38 4.83 52.31
C THR A 40 7.49 4.06 51.40
N GLY A 41 7.62 4.25 50.08
CA GLY A 41 6.71 3.69 49.02
C GLY A 41 5.35 4.42 49.00
N GLU A 42 5.16 5.52 49.77
CA GLU A 42 3.91 6.27 49.77
C GLU A 42 3.78 7.15 48.50
N PRO A 43 2.55 7.32 47.97
CA PRO A 43 2.33 8.17 46.80
C PRO A 43 2.61 9.63 47.11
N LEU A 44 3.23 10.36 46.17
CA LEU A 44 3.61 11.76 46.30
C LEU A 44 2.67 12.65 45.49
N PRO A 45 1.73 13.37 46.12
CA PRO A 45 0.87 14.34 45.44
C PRO A 45 1.60 15.66 45.18
N GLY A 46 1.24 16.33 44.08
CA GLY A 46 1.76 17.65 43.69
C GLY A 46 3.17 17.64 43.06
N VAL A 47 3.68 16.49 42.67
CA VAL A 47 4.93 16.40 41.89
C VAL A 47 4.69 16.95 40.49
N ASN A 48 5.55 17.87 40.04
CA ASN A 48 5.49 18.37 38.65
C ASN A 48 6.25 17.45 37.72
N ILE A 49 5.56 16.91 36.74
CA ILE A 49 6.12 16.09 35.65
C ILE A 49 6.17 16.94 34.38
N LEU A 50 7.37 17.17 33.86
CA LEU A 50 7.58 17.90 32.60
C LEU A 50 8.10 16.96 31.52
N VAL A 51 7.58 17.11 30.30
CA VAL A 51 8.16 16.50 29.11
C VAL A 51 9.18 17.49 28.54
N GLU A 52 10.47 17.18 28.69
CA GLU A 52 11.55 18.08 28.30
C GLU A 52 11.47 18.54 26.87
N ASN A 53 11.86 19.76 26.58
CA ASN A 53 11.83 20.40 25.25
C ASN A 53 10.43 20.52 24.64
N THR A 54 9.36 20.33 25.43
CA THR A 54 7.96 20.48 25.00
C THR A 54 7.19 21.43 25.93
N VAL A 55 5.92 21.63 25.64
CA VAL A 55 4.99 22.38 26.49
C VAL A 55 4.12 21.45 27.35
N TYR A 56 4.31 20.13 27.23
CA TYR A 56 3.51 19.14 27.92
C TYR A 56 4.02 18.87 29.33
N GLY A 57 3.09 18.67 30.26
CA GLY A 57 3.38 18.29 31.63
C GLY A 57 2.09 18.04 32.40
N ALA A 58 2.22 17.52 33.61
CA ALA A 58 1.13 17.28 34.54
C ALA A 58 1.63 17.38 35.97
N ALA A 59 0.74 17.62 36.93
CA ALA A 59 1.02 17.43 38.35
C ALA A 59 0.37 16.13 38.84
N THR A 60 0.99 15.46 39.82
CA THR A 60 0.38 14.26 40.42
C THR A 60 -0.80 14.63 41.31
N ASP A 61 -1.81 13.79 41.31
CA ASP A 61 -2.99 13.87 42.17
C ASP A 61 -2.74 13.32 43.57
N VAL A 62 -3.82 13.15 44.36
CA VAL A 62 -3.73 12.69 45.76
C VAL A 62 -3.21 11.24 45.90
N ASP A 63 -3.34 10.43 44.87
CA ASP A 63 -2.85 9.06 44.78
C ASP A 63 -1.46 8.97 44.14
N GLY A 64 -0.80 10.12 43.92
CA GLY A 64 0.50 10.24 43.28
C GLY A 64 0.46 9.93 41.78
N THR A 65 -0.74 9.85 41.15
CA THR A 65 -0.86 9.52 39.73
C THR A 65 -0.88 10.76 38.85
N PHE A 66 -0.41 10.62 37.60
CA PHE A 66 -0.45 11.69 36.61
C PHE A 66 -0.83 11.17 35.21
N LEU A 67 -1.35 12.06 34.41
CA LEU A 67 -1.76 11.78 33.03
C LEU A 67 -1.33 12.92 32.09
N ILE A 68 -0.62 12.60 31.00
CA ILE A 68 -0.25 13.52 29.94
C ILE A 68 -0.83 13.00 28.63
N LEU A 69 -1.79 13.72 28.03
CA LEU A 69 -2.45 13.38 26.78
C LEU A 69 -1.90 14.18 25.61
N GLY A 70 -2.18 13.70 24.37
CA GLY A 70 -1.94 14.46 23.15
C GLY A 70 -0.48 14.49 22.69
N LEU A 71 0.37 13.61 23.22
CA LEU A 71 1.76 13.50 22.79
C LEU A 71 1.86 12.83 21.43
N GLN A 72 2.64 13.42 20.53
CA GLN A 72 2.97 12.78 19.25
C GLN A 72 3.81 11.51 19.49
N PRO A 73 3.73 10.50 18.60
CA PRO A 73 4.66 9.38 18.66
C PRO A 73 6.11 9.85 18.62
N GLY A 74 6.93 9.30 19.51
CA GLY A 74 8.31 9.69 19.63
C GLY A 74 8.96 9.18 20.89
N ILE A 75 10.22 9.56 21.09
CA ILE A 75 11.00 9.27 22.30
C ILE A 75 11.17 10.57 23.07
N TYR A 76 10.82 10.55 24.35
CA TYR A 76 10.79 11.70 25.21
C TYR A 76 11.65 11.50 26.45
N THR A 77 12.07 12.62 27.05
CA THR A 77 12.67 12.68 28.36
C THR A 77 11.68 13.35 29.32
N LEU A 78 11.37 12.69 30.42
CA LEU A 78 10.51 13.20 31.45
C LEU A 78 11.34 13.64 32.65
N ARG A 79 10.95 14.75 33.28
CA ARG A 79 11.55 15.26 34.52
C ARG A 79 10.47 15.36 35.60
N ALA A 80 10.67 14.65 36.70
CA ALA A 80 9.84 14.73 37.90
C ALA A 80 10.52 15.65 38.94
N MET A 81 9.79 16.66 39.43
CA MET A 81 10.29 17.68 40.33
C MET A 81 9.33 17.94 41.48
N MET A 82 9.86 17.96 42.73
CA MET A 82 9.09 18.32 43.92
C MET A 82 10.01 19.01 44.93
N ILE A 83 9.48 20.04 45.57
CA ILE A 83 10.25 20.75 46.62
C ILE A 83 10.57 19.79 47.77
N GLY A 84 11.83 19.69 48.15
CA GLY A 84 12.30 18.77 49.17
C GLY A 84 12.77 17.41 48.68
N TYR A 85 12.70 17.15 47.35
CA TYR A 85 13.14 15.93 46.73
C TYR A 85 14.17 16.19 45.62
N ASN A 86 14.97 15.18 45.29
CA ASN A 86 15.88 15.23 44.15
C ASN A 86 15.09 15.10 42.85
N ASP A 87 15.47 15.87 41.84
CA ASP A 87 14.91 15.72 40.49
C ASP A 87 15.25 14.34 39.90
N VAL A 88 14.27 13.67 39.32
CA VAL A 88 14.49 12.44 38.58
C VAL A 88 14.20 12.69 37.10
N VAL A 89 15.19 12.43 36.27
CA VAL A 89 15.07 12.53 34.78
C VAL A 89 15.03 11.12 34.19
N MET A 90 13.93 10.81 33.54
CA MET A 90 13.74 9.53 32.83
C MET A 90 13.86 9.76 31.35
N SER A 91 14.92 9.24 30.74
CA SER A 91 15.17 9.28 29.31
C SER A 91 14.55 8.05 28.59
N ASP A 92 14.46 8.13 27.26
CA ASP A 92 14.04 7.03 26.36
C ASP A 92 12.58 6.57 26.55
N VAL A 93 11.70 7.44 27.04
CA VAL A 93 10.27 7.18 27.18
C VAL A 93 9.62 7.20 25.79
N ARG A 94 9.27 6.03 25.28
CA ARG A 94 8.63 5.91 23.95
C ARG A 94 7.11 6.07 24.05
N VAL A 95 6.58 7.00 23.28
CA VAL A 95 5.14 7.22 23.08
C VAL A 95 4.78 6.75 21.66
N SER A 96 3.77 5.89 21.53
CA SER A 96 3.22 5.46 20.24
C SER A 96 1.76 5.92 20.10
N ALA A 97 1.31 6.08 18.86
CA ALA A 97 -0.06 6.51 18.57
C ALA A 97 -1.09 5.58 19.20
N ASP A 98 -2.15 6.17 19.76
CA ASP A 98 -3.28 5.46 20.39
C ASP A 98 -2.91 4.51 21.55
N LYS A 99 -1.69 4.61 22.10
CA LYS A 99 -1.20 3.76 23.17
C LYS A 99 -1.02 4.54 24.46
N THR A 100 -1.04 3.76 25.57
CA THR A 100 -0.74 4.23 26.92
C THR A 100 0.66 3.80 27.29
N THR A 101 1.58 4.77 27.43
CA THR A 101 2.91 4.54 28.00
C THR A 101 2.82 4.69 29.50
N ARG A 102 3.22 3.65 30.26
CA ARG A 102 3.23 3.68 31.72
C ARG A 102 4.66 3.88 32.21
N VAL A 103 4.81 4.80 33.16
CA VAL A 103 6.10 5.13 33.79
C VAL A 103 5.91 5.27 35.32
N GLU A 104 6.93 4.92 36.08
CA GLU A 104 6.94 5.02 37.54
C GLU A 104 8.15 5.81 37.96
N PHE A 105 7.98 6.74 38.91
CA PHE A 105 9.04 7.54 39.47
C PHE A 105 9.15 7.28 40.98
N GLU A 106 10.36 7.07 41.43
CA GLU A 106 10.68 7.02 42.86
C GLU A 106 11.56 8.23 43.19
N LEU A 107 11.06 9.17 44.00
CA LEU A 107 11.80 10.36 44.42
C LEU A 107 12.40 10.13 45.78
N ARG A 108 13.64 10.65 46.00
CA ARG A 108 14.34 10.59 47.25
C ARG A 108 14.38 11.97 47.87
N GLU A 109 14.11 12.06 49.20
CA GLU A 109 14.22 13.31 49.90
C GLU A 109 15.64 13.90 49.83
N THR A 110 15.72 15.21 49.64
CA THR A 110 16.96 15.95 49.58
C THR A 110 17.44 16.30 51.00
N THR A 111 18.59 15.81 51.42
CA THR A 111 19.30 16.29 52.61
C THR A 111 20.26 17.40 52.22
N LEU A 112 19.87 18.69 52.33
CA LEU A 112 20.64 19.97 52.40
C LEU A 112 21.86 20.22 51.46
N GLU A 113 22.19 19.37 50.51
CA GLU A 113 23.16 19.67 49.44
C GLU A 113 22.40 19.86 48.11
N LEU A 114 22.85 20.82 47.28
CA LEU A 114 22.27 21.13 45.95
C LEU A 114 22.01 19.85 45.19
N GLY A 115 20.71 19.57 44.93
CA GLY A 115 20.20 18.28 44.47
C GLY A 115 20.92 17.70 43.26
N GLU A 116 21.45 16.51 43.46
CA GLU A 116 21.88 15.69 42.35
C GLU A 116 20.63 15.27 41.50
N THR A 117 20.67 15.52 40.21
CA THR A 117 19.67 14.98 39.28
C THR A 117 19.94 13.49 39.06
N ILE A 118 18.97 12.65 39.35
CA ILE A 118 19.06 11.21 39.12
C ILE A 118 18.59 10.92 37.70
N GLU A 119 19.48 10.42 36.84
CA GLU A 119 19.13 10.00 35.49
C GLU A 119 18.80 8.51 35.46
N VAL A 120 17.63 8.16 34.93
CA VAL A 120 17.15 6.77 34.67
C VAL A 120 16.78 6.63 33.23
N THR A 121 16.99 5.45 32.68
CA THR A 121 16.50 5.11 31.33
C THR A 121 15.21 4.30 31.45
N ALA A 122 14.17 4.68 30.72
CA ALA A 122 12.90 3.97 30.74
C ALA A 122 13.05 2.53 30.23
N GLU A 123 12.47 1.60 30.98
CA GLU A 123 12.35 0.22 30.46
C GLU A 123 11.32 0.19 29.32
N ARG A 124 11.68 -0.47 28.24
CA ARG A 124 10.76 -0.70 27.11
C ARG A 124 10.08 -2.05 27.28
N PRO A 125 8.79 -2.12 27.66
CA PRO A 125 8.10 -3.39 27.79
C PRO A 125 8.00 -4.09 26.42
N LEU A 126 8.31 -5.39 26.34
CA LEU A 126 8.11 -6.22 25.15
C LEU A 126 6.63 -6.59 25.00
N VAL A 127 5.91 -6.73 26.09
CA VAL A 127 4.49 -7.03 26.12
C VAL A 127 3.70 -5.75 26.37
N LYS A 128 2.81 -5.43 25.44
CA LYS A 128 1.92 -4.27 25.54
C LYS A 128 0.59 -4.70 26.15
N LYS A 129 0.37 -4.43 27.44
CA LYS A 129 -0.81 -4.90 28.20
C LYS A 129 -2.15 -4.32 27.73
N ASP A 130 -2.13 -3.26 26.93
CA ASP A 130 -3.31 -2.55 26.40
C ASP A 130 -3.66 -2.90 24.95
N LEU A 131 -2.95 -3.84 24.32
CA LEU A 131 -3.23 -4.30 22.98
C LEU A 131 -4.42 -5.26 22.97
N THR A 132 -5.54 -4.81 22.43
CA THR A 132 -6.76 -5.60 22.27
C THR A 132 -6.87 -6.32 20.90
N SER A 133 -5.86 -6.15 20.03
CA SER A 133 -5.76 -6.79 18.70
C SER A 133 -4.31 -6.84 18.22
N THR A 134 -4.02 -7.54 17.12
CA THR A 134 -2.67 -7.60 16.56
C THR A 134 -2.29 -6.30 15.84
N GLU A 135 -1.30 -5.62 16.38
CA GLU A 135 -0.78 -4.36 15.85
C GLU A 135 0.73 -4.26 16.08
N SER A 136 1.45 -3.81 15.07
CA SER A 136 2.87 -3.52 15.11
C SER A 136 3.11 -2.03 14.94
N SER A 137 3.85 -1.40 15.86
CA SER A 137 4.31 -0.01 15.77
C SER A 137 5.82 -0.01 15.60
N ILE A 138 6.28 0.43 14.43
CA ILE A 138 7.67 0.41 14.01
C ILE A 138 8.18 1.85 14.00
N GLY A 139 9.12 2.15 14.90
CA GLY A 139 9.69 3.48 14.99
C GLY A 139 10.77 3.72 13.95
N ARG A 140 11.12 4.99 13.79
CA ARG A 140 12.19 5.47 12.93
C ARG A 140 13.51 4.71 13.16
N ASP A 141 13.86 4.44 14.41
CA ASP A 141 15.08 3.75 14.81
C ASP A 141 15.20 2.33 14.21
N VAL A 142 14.10 1.64 13.96
CA VAL A 142 14.09 0.33 13.29
C VAL A 142 14.20 0.51 11.78
N ILE A 143 13.40 1.41 11.21
CA ILE A 143 13.33 1.62 9.74
C ILE A 143 14.70 2.03 9.17
N GLU A 144 15.44 2.90 9.88
CA GLU A 144 16.76 3.40 9.45
C GLU A 144 17.87 2.33 9.53
N ASN A 145 17.66 1.20 10.21
CA ASN A 145 18.68 0.17 10.46
C ASN A 145 18.48 -1.12 9.66
N ILE A 146 17.50 -1.20 8.77
CA ILE A 146 17.23 -2.39 7.96
C ILE A 146 17.33 -2.10 6.44
N PRO A 147 17.62 -3.12 5.59
CA PRO A 147 17.76 -2.97 4.14
C PRO A 147 16.39 -2.85 3.46
N VAL A 148 15.73 -1.71 3.61
CA VAL A 148 14.45 -1.39 2.96
C VAL A 148 14.55 -0.08 2.21
N GLU A 149 13.89 0.01 1.06
CA GLU A 149 13.85 1.24 0.26
C GLU A 149 12.59 2.06 0.51
N ASN A 150 11.48 1.38 0.75
CA ASN A 150 10.17 1.99 0.92
C ASN A 150 9.52 1.47 2.21
N PHE A 151 8.56 2.21 2.75
CA PHE A 151 7.83 1.75 3.94
C PHE A 151 6.98 0.50 3.65
N THR A 152 6.56 0.27 2.39
CA THR A 152 5.84 -0.94 1.99
C THR A 152 6.68 -2.20 2.16
N ASP A 153 8.02 -2.11 2.03
CA ASP A 153 8.92 -3.23 2.33
C ASP A 153 8.86 -3.58 3.82
N VAL A 154 8.81 -2.57 4.70
CA VAL A 154 8.65 -2.76 6.15
C VAL A 154 7.30 -3.40 6.47
N VAL A 155 6.24 -2.98 5.79
CA VAL A 155 4.89 -3.57 5.93
C VAL A 155 4.91 -5.05 5.53
N ASN A 156 5.58 -5.40 4.43
CA ASN A 156 5.67 -6.78 3.94
C ASN A 156 6.52 -7.71 4.83
N LEU A 157 7.29 -7.16 5.77
CA LEU A 157 8.00 -7.97 6.78
C LEU A 157 7.10 -8.42 7.93
N GLN A 158 5.95 -7.77 8.13
CA GLN A 158 5.09 -8.05 9.27
C GLN A 158 4.38 -9.39 9.15
N ALA A 159 4.17 -10.06 10.28
CA ALA A 159 3.45 -11.32 10.34
C ALA A 159 2.02 -11.18 9.77
N GLY A 160 1.63 -12.14 8.93
CA GLY A 160 0.32 -12.15 8.26
C GLY A 160 0.24 -11.28 7.00
N VAL A 161 1.33 -10.65 6.56
CA VAL A 161 1.38 -9.89 5.30
C VAL A 161 2.13 -10.67 4.23
N VAL A 162 1.50 -10.92 3.09
CA VAL A 162 2.05 -11.63 1.92
C VAL A 162 1.87 -10.77 0.69
N GLU A 163 2.94 -10.16 0.19
CA GLU A 163 2.92 -9.32 -1.03
C GLU A 163 1.78 -8.28 -1.05
N GLY A 164 1.58 -7.59 0.10
CA GLY A 164 0.50 -6.61 0.27
C GLY A 164 -0.87 -7.20 0.62
N HIS A 165 -1.01 -8.52 0.65
CA HIS A 165 -2.21 -9.20 1.14
C HIS A 165 -2.14 -9.39 2.65
N PHE A 166 -3.05 -8.75 3.38
CA PHE A 166 -3.12 -8.84 4.84
C PHE A 166 -4.00 -10.00 5.27
N ARG A 167 -3.38 -11.00 5.96
CA ARG A 167 -4.08 -12.19 6.44
C ARG A 167 -5.04 -12.76 5.39
N GLY A 168 -4.50 -12.97 4.18
CA GLY A 168 -5.20 -13.58 3.07
C GLY A 168 -6.36 -12.78 2.46
N GLY A 169 -6.47 -11.47 2.73
CA GLY A 169 -7.40 -10.58 2.03
C GLY A 169 -6.93 -10.25 0.62
N ARG A 170 -7.82 -9.71 -0.22
CA ARG A 170 -7.49 -9.23 -1.58
C ARG A 170 -6.63 -7.95 -1.50
N LEU A 171 -5.83 -7.68 -2.53
CA LEU A 171 -5.23 -6.36 -2.73
C LEU A 171 -6.33 -5.28 -2.81
N GLY A 172 -6.05 -4.11 -2.22
CA GLY A 172 -7.02 -3.02 -2.14
C GLY A 172 -7.97 -3.09 -0.92
N GLU A 173 -7.91 -4.15 -0.09
CA GLU A 173 -8.68 -4.24 1.16
C GLU A 173 -8.00 -3.58 2.37
N VAL A 174 -6.84 -2.95 2.15
CA VAL A 174 -6.04 -2.29 3.19
C VAL A 174 -6.23 -0.78 3.09
N ALA A 175 -6.53 -0.13 4.21
CA ALA A 175 -6.51 1.33 4.28
C ALA A 175 -5.08 1.82 4.55
N TYR A 176 -4.51 2.57 3.62
CA TYR A 176 -3.26 3.29 3.78
C TYR A 176 -3.55 4.72 4.19
N MET A 177 -2.92 5.17 5.25
CA MET A 177 -3.12 6.50 5.84
C MET A 177 -1.79 7.21 6.07
N ILE A 178 -1.81 8.54 5.97
CA ILE A 178 -0.73 9.42 6.40
C ILE A 178 -1.30 10.38 7.43
N ASN A 179 -0.78 10.36 8.66
CA ASN A 179 -1.29 11.13 9.80
C ASN A 179 -2.81 10.96 10.03
N GLY A 180 -3.33 9.73 9.80
CA GLY A 180 -4.75 9.40 9.93
C GLY A 180 -5.64 9.87 8.77
N VAL A 181 -5.05 10.34 7.66
CA VAL A 181 -5.74 10.72 6.42
C VAL A 181 -5.58 9.62 5.39
N PRO A 182 -6.66 9.02 4.85
CA PRO A 182 -6.58 8.01 3.80
C PRO A 182 -5.93 8.55 2.52
N VAL A 183 -5.04 7.75 1.92
CA VAL A 183 -4.30 8.06 0.69
C VAL A 183 -4.43 6.96 -0.38
N ASN A 184 -5.40 6.06 -0.22
CA ASN A 184 -5.76 5.13 -1.27
C ASN A 184 -6.40 5.86 -2.46
N ASP A 185 -6.07 5.44 -3.67
CA ASP A 185 -6.83 5.82 -4.86
C ASP A 185 -8.13 5.02 -4.90
N VAL A 186 -9.25 5.69 -4.72
CA VAL A 186 -10.57 5.05 -4.67
C VAL A 186 -10.97 4.35 -5.97
N TYR A 187 -10.33 4.67 -7.09
CA TYR A 187 -10.55 4.00 -8.38
C TYR A 187 -10.06 2.55 -8.35
N SER A 188 -8.83 2.34 -7.91
CA SER A 188 -8.16 1.02 -7.91
C SER A 188 -8.07 0.38 -6.51
N GLY A 189 -8.31 1.13 -5.45
CA GLY A 189 -8.10 0.69 -4.06
C GLY A 189 -6.63 0.63 -3.64
N THR A 190 -5.70 0.89 -4.56
CA THR A 190 -4.27 0.79 -4.30
C THR A 190 -3.72 2.06 -3.66
N PHE A 191 -2.53 1.96 -3.12
CA PHE A 191 -1.78 3.09 -2.58
C PHE A 191 -1.33 4.04 -3.71
N ALA A 192 -1.58 5.34 -3.57
CA ALA A 192 -1.38 6.31 -4.64
C ALA A 192 -0.26 7.31 -4.42
N ILE A 193 0.14 7.58 -3.18
CA ILE A 193 1.17 8.58 -2.84
C ILE A 193 2.11 7.98 -1.78
N GLU A 194 3.37 7.82 -2.13
CA GLU A 194 4.41 7.31 -1.22
C GLU A 194 4.96 8.40 -0.31
N VAL A 195 5.35 7.98 0.90
CA VAL A 195 6.12 8.78 1.85
C VAL A 195 7.51 8.17 1.98
N GLU A 196 8.52 9.00 1.88
CA GLU A 196 9.90 8.55 1.99
C GLU A 196 10.24 8.11 3.43
N ASN A 197 11.03 7.05 3.55
CA ASN A 197 11.41 6.49 4.85
C ASN A 197 12.04 7.53 5.80
N ASN A 198 12.81 8.48 5.26
CA ASN A 198 13.41 9.57 6.04
C ASN A 198 12.40 10.58 6.59
N SER A 199 11.16 10.57 6.10
CA SER A 199 10.05 11.41 6.56
C SER A 199 9.19 10.73 7.63
N ILE A 200 9.42 9.44 7.89
CA ILE A 200 8.58 8.65 8.80
C ILE A 200 9.09 8.80 10.25
N GLN A 201 8.18 9.10 11.15
CA GLN A 201 8.39 9.08 12.59
C GLN A 201 7.99 7.73 13.18
N GLU A 202 6.82 7.22 12.79
CA GLU A 202 6.30 5.92 13.19
C GLU A 202 5.45 5.32 12.07
N LEU A 203 5.55 4.01 11.88
CA LEU A 203 4.70 3.21 11.01
C LEU A 203 3.89 2.26 11.87
N THR A 204 2.56 2.40 11.83
CA THR A 204 1.65 1.49 12.51
C THR A 204 1.02 0.56 11.49
N VAL A 205 1.12 -0.74 11.72
CA VAL A 205 0.53 -1.79 10.88
C VAL A 205 -0.45 -2.61 11.72
N ILE A 206 -1.73 -2.55 11.41
CA ILE A 206 -2.79 -3.30 12.08
C ILE A 206 -3.26 -4.39 11.11
N SER A 207 -2.96 -5.62 11.40
CA SER A 207 -3.33 -6.78 10.58
C SER A 207 -4.50 -7.57 11.15
N GLY A 208 -4.93 -7.29 12.38
CA GLY A 208 -6.06 -7.88 13.07
C GLY A 208 -7.35 -7.07 12.97
N THR A 209 -8.16 -7.12 14.02
CA THR A 209 -9.30 -6.22 14.17
C THR A 209 -8.79 -4.82 14.49
N PHE A 210 -9.42 -3.81 13.95
CA PHE A 210 -9.03 -2.42 14.16
C PHE A 210 -10.18 -1.58 14.71
N ASN A 211 -9.84 -0.48 15.37
CA ASN A 211 -10.75 0.41 16.07
C ASN A 211 -11.84 1.01 15.16
N ALA A 212 -12.95 1.46 15.75
CA ALA A 212 -14.11 1.99 15.03
C ALA A 212 -13.81 3.28 14.23
N GLU A 213 -12.74 3.99 14.57
CA GLU A 213 -12.26 5.17 13.83
C GLU A 213 -11.78 4.88 12.40
N TYR A 214 -11.38 3.63 12.12
CA TYR A 214 -10.91 3.18 10.82
C TYR A 214 -12.06 2.59 10.01
N GLY A 215 -12.24 3.05 8.77
CA GLY A 215 -13.24 2.57 7.82
C GLY A 215 -12.65 2.28 6.46
N GLN A 216 -13.47 1.83 5.52
CA GLN A 216 -13.09 1.51 4.15
C GLN A 216 -11.89 0.55 4.05
N ALA A 217 -11.87 -0.45 4.96
CA ALA A 217 -10.87 -1.50 5.02
C ALA A 217 -11.52 -2.80 5.50
N MET A 218 -11.07 -3.94 4.97
CA MET A 218 -11.54 -5.28 5.35
C MET A 218 -10.43 -6.16 5.90
N SER A 219 -9.17 -5.84 5.61
CA SER A 219 -8.06 -6.74 5.90
C SER A 219 -6.99 -6.14 6.79
N GLY A 220 -6.80 -4.83 6.79
CA GLY A 220 -5.82 -4.18 7.63
C GLY A 220 -5.77 -2.66 7.47
N VAL A 221 -4.99 -2.02 8.32
CA VAL A 221 -4.71 -0.58 8.30
C VAL A 221 -3.22 -0.36 8.38
N VAL A 222 -2.69 0.51 7.55
CA VAL A 222 -1.31 1.00 7.60
C VAL A 222 -1.37 2.51 7.81
N ASN A 223 -0.86 3.01 8.93
CA ASN A 223 -0.83 4.44 9.20
C ASN A 223 0.62 4.91 9.36
N VAL A 224 1.03 5.78 8.47
CA VAL A 224 2.35 6.45 8.49
C VAL A 224 2.21 7.77 9.23
N ILE A 225 2.96 7.95 10.30
CA ILE A 225 3.06 9.23 11.01
C ILE A 225 4.34 9.90 10.57
N THR A 226 4.22 11.09 9.98
CA THR A 226 5.34 11.86 9.46
C THR A 226 6.02 12.69 10.55
N LYS A 227 7.32 12.94 10.36
CA LYS A 227 8.12 13.81 11.26
C LYS A 227 7.53 15.22 11.32
N GLU A 228 7.75 15.90 12.43
CA GLU A 228 7.48 17.32 12.62
C GLU A 228 8.79 18.12 12.72
N GLY A 229 8.69 19.42 12.55
CA GLY A 229 9.82 20.31 12.78
C GLY A 229 10.17 20.40 14.27
N GLU A 230 11.44 20.37 14.56
CA GLU A 230 12.00 20.49 15.91
C GLU A 230 12.38 21.94 16.23
N ASN A 231 12.75 22.22 17.48
CA ASN A 231 13.16 23.57 17.91
C ASN A 231 14.63 23.90 17.57
N HIS A 232 15.33 22.95 16.99
CA HIS A 232 16.69 23.10 16.47
C HIS A 232 16.76 22.61 15.03
N PHE A 233 17.74 23.09 14.28
CA PHE A 233 17.93 22.67 12.91
C PHE A 233 18.56 21.27 12.87
N ASN A 234 17.92 20.38 12.13
CA ASN A 234 18.41 19.06 11.79
C ASN A 234 18.26 18.85 10.29
N GLY A 235 19.23 18.21 9.67
CA GLY A 235 19.16 17.89 8.27
C GLY A 235 19.83 16.57 7.94
N THR A 236 19.33 15.93 6.88
CA THR A 236 19.96 14.75 6.30
C THR A 236 20.08 14.92 4.79
N GLY A 237 21.17 14.45 4.23
CA GLY A 237 21.36 14.36 2.78
C GLY A 237 21.94 13.01 2.43
N THR A 238 21.27 12.25 1.56
CA THR A 238 21.69 10.90 1.16
C THR A 238 21.86 10.84 -0.34
N ILE A 239 22.98 10.34 -0.80
CA ILE A 239 23.26 10.04 -2.20
C ILE A 239 23.68 8.58 -2.29
N TYR A 240 23.07 7.83 -3.19
CA TYR A 240 23.58 6.51 -3.55
C TYR A 240 23.50 6.24 -5.04
N LEU A 241 24.40 5.39 -5.47
CA LEU A 241 24.43 4.79 -6.79
C LEU A 241 24.24 3.29 -6.63
N GLY A 242 23.62 2.67 -7.61
CA GLY A 242 23.41 1.22 -7.62
C GLY A 242 23.50 0.67 -9.03
N ASP A 243 23.55 -0.66 -9.09
CA ASP A 243 23.54 -1.41 -10.33
C ASP A 243 23.10 -2.85 -10.07
N TYR A 244 22.75 -3.58 -11.13
CA TYR A 244 22.43 -5.00 -11.11
C TYR A 244 23.68 -5.82 -11.50
N ILE A 245 23.95 -6.88 -10.75
CA ILE A 245 25.06 -7.80 -11.02
C ILE A 245 24.55 -9.23 -10.90
N SER A 246 24.46 -9.93 -12.02
CA SER A 246 23.98 -11.30 -12.08
C SER A 246 24.83 -12.16 -13.02
N SER A 247 24.80 -13.48 -12.81
CA SER A 247 25.38 -14.48 -13.71
C SER A 247 24.37 -15.03 -14.74
N HIS A 248 23.11 -14.56 -14.70
CA HIS A 248 22.01 -15.08 -15.51
C HIS A 248 21.74 -14.19 -16.74
N ASP A 249 22.78 -13.99 -17.57
CA ASP A 249 22.74 -13.22 -18.83
C ASP A 249 21.94 -13.93 -19.95
N ASP A 250 21.70 -15.21 -19.81
CA ASP A 250 20.79 -15.99 -20.64
C ASP A 250 19.31 -15.58 -20.47
N ILE A 251 18.94 -15.10 -19.28
CA ILE A 251 17.60 -14.63 -18.94
C ILE A 251 17.49 -13.11 -19.08
N PHE A 252 18.44 -12.38 -18.48
CA PHE A 252 18.46 -10.93 -18.45
C PHE A 252 19.44 -10.37 -19.46
N TRP A 253 18.95 -9.85 -20.58
CA TRP A 253 19.80 -9.17 -21.55
C TRP A 253 20.40 -7.90 -20.94
N ASN A 254 21.56 -7.52 -21.40
CA ASN A 254 22.27 -6.31 -20.95
C ASN A 254 22.61 -6.24 -19.43
N ILE A 255 22.55 -7.35 -18.72
CA ILE A 255 22.83 -7.37 -17.28
C ILE A 255 24.33 -7.18 -16.95
N LYS A 256 25.21 -7.29 -17.95
CA LYS A 256 26.67 -7.07 -17.82
C LYS A 256 27.08 -5.62 -18.03
N ASP A 257 26.22 -4.82 -18.64
CA ASP A 257 26.46 -3.40 -18.85
C ASP A 257 26.04 -2.60 -17.61
N VAL A 258 26.43 -1.34 -17.56
CA VAL A 258 26.10 -0.47 -16.43
C VAL A 258 24.68 0.06 -16.59
N ASN A 259 23.80 -0.34 -15.70
CA ASN A 259 22.39 0.04 -15.67
C ASN A 259 22.08 0.84 -14.38
N PRO A 260 22.46 2.12 -14.33
CA PRO A 260 22.62 2.82 -13.08
C PRO A 260 21.28 3.12 -12.39
N ILE A 261 21.29 2.89 -11.09
CA ILE A 261 20.31 3.40 -10.14
C ILE A 261 20.92 4.63 -9.49
N VAL A 262 20.22 5.75 -9.55
CA VAL A 262 20.69 7.04 -9.02
C VAL A 262 19.66 7.59 -8.05
N ASN A 263 20.08 7.87 -6.82
CA ASN A 263 19.21 8.46 -5.80
C ASN A 263 19.85 9.70 -5.18
N PHE A 264 19.05 10.76 -5.08
CA PHE A 264 19.32 11.95 -4.28
C PHE A 264 18.14 12.17 -3.34
N GLN A 265 18.40 12.20 -2.05
CA GLN A 265 17.35 12.34 -1.04
C GLN A 265 17.84 13.25 0.07
N GLY A 266 16.96 14.08 0.62
CA GLY A 266 17.32 14.94 1.72
C GLY A 266 16.13 15.34 2.58
N SER A 267 16.41 15.74 3.81
CA SER A 267 15.43 16.35 4.70
C SER A 267 16.06 17.49 5.50
N LEU A 268 15.22 18.45 5.86
CA LEU A 268 15.58 19.59 6.71
C LEU A 268 14.42 19.91 7.65
N SER A 269 14.71 20.09 8.93
CA SER A 269 13.72 20.49 9.93
C SER A 269 14.28 21.55 10.86
N GLY A 270 13.41 22.34 11.46
CA GLY A 270 13.80 23.35 12.43
C GLY A 270 12.74 24.42 12.65
N PRO A 271 13.08 25.43 13.48
CA PRO A 271 12.22 26.58 13.68
C PRO A 271 12.26 27.51 12.46
N VAL A 272 11.11 28.08 12.09
CA VAL A 272 11.09 29.13 11.05
C VAL A 272 11.84 30.37 11.57
N PRO A 273 12.87 30.86 10.83
CA PRO A 273 13.62 32.05 11.24
C PRO A 273 12.67 33.23 11.52
N PHE A 274 12.99 34.01 12.55
CA PHE A 274 12.23 35.18 13.04
C PHE A 274 10.90 34.92 13.74
N LEU A 275 10.35 33.68 13.72
CA LEU A 275 9.09 33.30 14.38
C LEU A 275 9.32 32.38 15.58
N LYS A 276 10.40 32.59 16.30
CA LYS A 276 10.95 31.82 17.43
C LYS A 276 9.93 30.91 18.14
N ASN A 277 10.15 29.59 18.02
CA ASN A 277 9.44 28.52 18.72
C ASN A 277 7.91 28.45 18.54
N LYS A 278 7.32 29.33 17.71
CA LYS A 278 5.89 29.29 17.39
C LYS A 278 5.60 28.50 16.11
N ILE A 279 6.51 28.54 15.13
CA ILE A 279 6.36 27.83 13.87
C ILE A 279 7.61 27.02 13.61
N ASN A 280 7.42 25.73 13.43
CA ASN A 280 8.46 24.79 13.04
C ASN A 280 8.12 24.19 11.67
N PHE A 281 9.13 23.80 10.91
CA PHE A 281 8.96 23.17 9.62
C PHE A 281 9.73 21.85 9.53
N PHE A 282 9.21 20.93 8.75
CA PHE A 282 9.90 19.76 8.22
C PHE A 282 9.73 19.74 6.71
N ALA A 283 10.82 19.57 5.98
CA ALA A 283 10.81 19.44 4.53
C ALA A 283 11.67 18.24 4.13
N SER A 284 11.22 17.46 3.15
CA SER A 284 12.02 16.39 2.55
C SER A 284 11.75 16.27 1.06
N GLY A 285 12.69 15.68 0.34
CA GLY A 285 12.54 15.40 -1.09
C GLY A 285 13.44 14.26 -1.52
N ARG A 286 13.03 13.57 -2.60
CA ARG A 286 13.78 12.50 -3.24
C ARG A 286 13.65 12.57 -4.75
N TYR A 287 14.73 12.31 -5.42
CA TYR A 287 14.83 11.94 -6.82
C TYR A 287 15.41 10.54 -6.90
N LEU A 288 14.68 9.62 -7.54
CA LEU A 288 15.13 8.25 -7.80
C LEU A 288 14.96 7.96 -9.29
N LYS A 289 16.05 7.57 -9.95
CA LYS A 289 16.05 7.04 -11.31
C LYS A 289 16.58 5.62 -11.29
N GLU A 290 15.86 4.72 -11.92
CA GLU A 290 16.20 3.32 -12.10
C GLU A 290 16.05 2.97 -13.57
N ASP A 291 17.15 2.56 -14.21
CA ASP A 291 17.09 2.14 -15.62
C ASP A 291 16.52 0.71 -15.75
N GLY A 292 16.38 -0.01 -14.63
CA GLY A 292 15.77 -1.35 -14.59
C GLY A 292 16.72 -2.46 -14.99
N TYR A 293 16.20 -3.68 -15.07
CA TYR A 293 16.96 -4.91 -15.33
C TYR A 293 16.37 -5.76 -16.47
N ILE A 294 15.28 -5.35 -17.07
CA ILE A 294 14.67 -6.02 -18.22
C ILE A 294 14.83 -5.14 -19.45
N TYR A 295 15.55 -5.65 -20.43
CA TYR A 295 15.87 -4.95 -21.66
C TYR A 295 15.27 -5.64 -22.87
N GLY A 296 14.87 -4.85 -23.85
CA GLY A 296 14.58 -5.25 -25.20
C GLY A 296 15.65 -4.76 -26.17
N LYS A 297 15.58 -5.20 -27.38
CA LYS A 297 16.43 -4.78 -28.50
C LYS A 297 15.63 -3.91 -29.45
N LYS A 298 16.08 -2.70 -29.73
CA LYS A 298 15.46 -1.80 -30.71
C LYS A 298 15.81 -2.26 -32.15
N VAL A 299 15.28 -3.43 -32.51
CA VAL A 299 15.42 -3.97 -33.85
C VAL A 299 14.43 -3.30 -34.80
N PHE A 300 13.22 -3.04 -34.31
CA PHE A 300 12.13 -2.44 -35.07
C PHE A 300 11.70 -1.11 -34.47
N LEU A 301 11.23 -0.22 -35.36
CA LEU A 301 10.44 0.95 -35.00
C LEU A 301 8.95 0.61 -35.08
N PRO A 302 8.07 1.30 -34.35
CA PRO A 302 6.63 1.13 -34.51
C PRO A 302 6.13 1.30 -35.93
N THR A 303 6.80 2.13 -36.74
CA THR A 303 6.46 2.39 -38.14
C THR A 303 6.96 1.32 -39.14
N ASP A 304 7.82 0.40 -38.70
CA ASP A 304 8.30 -0.70 -39.56
C ASP A 304 7.18 -1.72 -39.85
N HIS A 305 7.27 -2.39 -40.98
CA HIS A 305 6.32 -3.40 -41.40
C HIS A 305 7.04 -4.54 -42.14
N SER A 306 7.27 -5.65 -41.43
CA SER A 306 7.84 -6.86 -41.98
C SER A 306 6.72 -7.79 -42.47
N ASP A 307 6.95 -8.50 -43.54
CA ASP A 307 6.01 -9.51 -44.07
C ASP A 307 6.53 -10.94 -43.78
N PHE A 308 5.91 -11.60 -42.80
CA PHE A 308 6.13 -13.00 -42.45
C PHE A 308 4.94 -13.90 -42.86
N SER A 309 4.08 -13.46 -43.78
CA SER A 309 2.85 -14.16 -44.15
C SER A 309 3.11 -15.46 -44.94
N LYS A 310 4.26 -15.57 -45.62
CA LYS A 310 4.63 -16.73 -46.43
C LYS A 310 5.02 -17.93 -45.57
N ASP A 311 4.74 -19.14 -46.07
CA ASP A 311 5.12 -20.39 -45.41
C ASP A 311 6.64 -20.67 -45.48
N ASP A 312 7.26 -20.27 -46.60
CA ASP A 312 8.72 -20.39 -46.78
C ASP A 312 9.41 -19.17 -46.18
N PRO A 313 10.23 -19.33 -45.10
CA PRO A 313 11.01 -18.23 -44.53
C PRO A 313 11.96 -17.51 -45.52
N GLY A 314 12.37 -18.19 -46.60
CA GLY A 314 13.16 -17.59 -47.66
C GLY A 314 12.46 -16.48 -48.45
N GLU A 315 11.11 -16.45 -48.41
CA GLU A 315 10.28 -15.42 -49.02
C GLU A 315 9.90 -14.27 -48.05
N TRP A 316 10.31 -14.34 -46.77
CA TRP A 316 9.98 -13.30 -45.83
C TRP A 316 10.75 -12.00 -46.09
N VAL A 317 10.07 -10.91 -45.87
CA VAL A 317 10.63 -9.56 -46.02
C VAL A 317 10.67 -8.88 -44.68
N VAL A 318 11.87 -8.49 -44.23
CA VAL A 318 12.14 -7.81 -42.96
C VAL A 318 12.32 -6.34 -43.21
N MET A 319 11.54 -5.50 -42.55
CA MET A 319 11.76 -4.06 -42.50
C MET A 319 12.28 -3.66 -41.12
N SER A 320 13.45 -3.07 -41.06
CA SER A 320 14.08 -2.59 -39.84
C SER A 320 14.62 -1.19 -40.06
N HIS A 321 14.18 -0.23 -39.22
CA HIS A 321 14.53 1.20 -39.33
C HIS A 321 14.28 1.76 -40.74
N GLY A 322 13.14 1.39 -41.35
CA GLY A 322 12.73 1.80 -42.67
C GLY A 322 13.51 1.18 -43.83
N LYS A 323 14.43 0.24 -43.58
CA LYS A 323 15.20 -0.49 -44.61
C LYS A 323 14.64 -1.90 -44.77
N THR A 324 14.50 -2.34 -46.02
CA THR A 324 13.96 -3.63 -46.37
C THR A 324 15.08 -4.64 -46.68
N TYR A 325 14.95 -5.84 -46.14
CA TYR A 325 15.89 -6.96 -46.32
C TYR A 325 15.15 -8.25 -46.65
N ASN A 326 15.78 -9.13 -47.38
CA ASN A 326 15.31 -10.52 -47.50
C ASN A 326 15.75 -11.27 -46.22
N PHE A 327 14.86 -12.07 -45.68
CA PHE A 327 15.14 -12.84 -44.47
C PHE A 327 16.25 -13.86 -44.67
N SER A 328 17.13 -13.97 -43.67
CA SER A 328 18.02 -15.10 -43.42
C SER A 328 18.31 -15.23 -41.96
N GLU A 329 18.72 -16.42 -41.48
CA GLU A 329 19.11 -16.63 -40.07
C GLU A 329 20.29 -15.72 -39.63
N GLU A 330 21.21 -15.48 -40.54
CA GLU A 330 22.37 -14.59 -40.31
C GLU A 330 21.92 -13.14 -40.19
N LEU A 331 20.98 -12.69 -41.03
CA LEU A 331 20.38 -11.35 -40.91
C LEU A 331 19.66 -11.20 -39.57
N ALA A 332 18.81 -12.18 -39.19
CA ALA A 332 18.07 -12.13 -37.94
C ALA A 332 19.01 -12.00 -36.73
N ARG A 333 20.07 -12.82 -36.70
CA ARG A 333 21.10 -12.75 -35.65
C ARG A 333 21.80 -11.40 -35.64
N ASN A 334 22.27 -10.93 -36.78
CA ASN A 334 22.97 -9.65 -36.91
C ASN A 334 22.12 -8.45 -36.50
N LEU A 335 20.84 -8.44 -36.86
CA LEU A 335 19.91 -7.38 -36.46
C LEU A 335 19.69 -7.37 -34.94
N ILE A 336 19.53 -8.52 -34.31
CA ILE A 336 19.29 -8.63 -32.86
C ILE A 336 20.57 -8.29 -32.08
N GLU A 337 21.72 -8.82 -32.46
CA GLU A 337 23.00 -8.62 -31.77
C GLU A 337 23.49 -7.17 -31.83
N ASN A 338 23.31 -6.48 -32.97
CA ASN A 338 23.77 -5.10 -33.17
C ASN A 338 22.72 -4.03 -32.84
N ALA A 339 21.51 -4.41 -32.44
CA ALA A 339 20.49 -3.45 -32.03
C ALA A 339 20.79 -2.83 -30.66
N GLU A 340 20.37 -1.57 -30.48
CA GLU A 340 20.45 -0.85 -29.22
C GLU A 340 19.63 -1.54 -28.14
N ASP A 341 20.19 -1.66 -26.94
CA ASP A 341 19.49 -2.12 -25.75
C ASP A 341 18.63 -1.01 -25.17
N VAL A 342 17.33 -1.26 -25.00
CA VAL A 342 16.37 -0.31 -24.48
C VAL A 342 15.72 -0.88 -23.23
N SER A 343 15.77 -0.12 -22.13
CA SER A 343 15.11 -0.51 -20.91
C SER A 343 13.59 -0.58 -21.09
N MET A 344 12.99 -1.68 -20.65
CA MET A 344 11.54 -1.93 -20.73
C MET A 344 10.84 -1.83 -19.37
N ASN A 345 11.58 -1.64 -18.27
CA ASN A 345 11.04 -1.45 -16.92
C ASN A 345 11.70 -0.30 -16.16
N ALA A 346 12.17 0.72 -16.90
CA ALA A 346 12.69 1.94 -16.31
C ALA A 346 11.65 2.71 -15.49
N SER A 347 12.11 3.36 -14.43
CA SER A 347 11.28 4.20 -13.56
C SER A 347 12.04 5.45 -13.12
N THR A 348 11.36 6.60 -13.14
CA THR A 348 11.86 7.84 -12.54
C THR A 348 10.82 8.38 -11.59
N ARG A 349 11.23 8.71 -10.36
CA ARG A 349 10.35 9.17 -9.29
C ARG A 349 10.87 10.46 -8.66
N TYR A 350 9.96 11.38 -8.43
CA TYR A 350 10.16 12.60 -7.65
C TYR A 350 9.15 12.62 -6.52
N THR A 351 9.62 12.85 -5.30
CA THR A 351 8.77 13.03 -4.12
C THR A 351 9.18 14.27 -3.35
N GLY A 352 8.22 14.89 -2.69
CA GLY A 352 8.47 16.03 -1.83
C GLY A 352 7.43 16.08 -0.72
N ASN A 353 7.86 16.43 0.49
CA ASN A 353 7.01 16.64 1.65
C ASN A 353 7.39 17.97 2.32
N LEU A 354 6.39 18.76 2.69
CA LEU A 354 6.54 19.97 3.48
C LEU A 354 5.46 20.01 4.55
N LYS A 355 5.88 20.05 5.81
CA LYS A 355 5.00 20.17 6.97
C LYS A 355 5.36 21.39 7.80
N LEU A 356 4.37 22.23 8.08
CA LEU A 356 4.48 23.40 8.95
C LEU A 356 3.64 23.14 10.20
N THR A 357 4.21 23.38 11.36
CA THR A 357 3.52 23.25 12.65
C THR A 357 3.54 24.58 13.37
N TYR A 358 2.38 25.13 13.64
CA TYR A 358 2.17 26.40 14.34
C TYR A 358 1.48 26.16 15.69
N ARG A 359 2.05 26.70 16.75
CA ARG A 359 1.51 26.65 18.12
C ARG A 359 1.18 28.07 18.59
N PRO A 360 -0.03 28.57 18.28
CA PRO A 360 -0.44 29.92 18.69
C PRO A 360 -0.56 30.07 20.20
N THR A 361 -1.07 29.04 20.85
CA THR A 361 -1.26 28.96 22.32
C THR A 361 -0.72 27.62 22.84
N HIS A 362 -0.79 27.42 24.16
CA HIS A 362 -0.45 26.13 24.79
C HIS A 362 -1.51 25.07 24.54
N THR A 363 -2.75 25.48 24.20
CA THR A 363 -3.90 24.61 23.94
C THR A 363 -4.13 24.31 22.46
N ASP A 364 -3.51 25.08 21.56
CA ASP A 364 -3.76 24.97 20.12
C ASP A 364 -2.50 24.59 19.35
N LYS A 365 -2.64 23.60 18.48
CA LYS A 365 -1.64 23.22 17.50
C LYS A 365 -2.30 23.14 16.14
N ILE A 366 -1.72 23.81 15.14
CA ILE A 366 -2.14 23.77 13.76
C ILE A 366 -0.99 23.20 12.93
N SER A 367 -1.23 22.12 12.20
CA SER A 367 -0.26 21.55 11.28
C SER A 367 -0.83 21.57 9.86
N ILE A 368 -0.02 22.00 8.90
CA ILE A 368 -0.34 21.97 7.47
C ILE A 368 0.76 21.17 6.79
N GLU A 369 0.38 20.14 6.05
CA GLU A 369 1.30 19.26 5.34
C GLU A 369 0.91 19.15 3.86
N GLY A 370 1.90 19.19 2.98
CA GLY A 370 1.75 18.94 1.55
C GLY A 370 2.74 17.85 1.11
N ILE A 371 2.23 16.80 0.48
CA ILE A 371 3.03 15.71 -0.09
C ILE A 371 2.78 15.68 -1.58
N TYR A 372 3.84 15.74 -2.36
CA TYR A 372 3.83 15.66 -3.82
C TYR A 372 4.60 14.43 -4.28
N GLN A 373 4.07 13.76 -5.31
CA GLN A 373 4.75 12.67 -6.00
C GLN A 373 4.51 12.76 -7.51
N MET A 374 5.54 12.45 -8.26
CA MET A 374 5.48 12.20 -9.70
C MET A 374 6.30 10.96 -10.02
N ARG A 375 5.74 10.08 -10.85
CA ARG A 375 6.38 8.88 -11.35
C ARG A 375 6.13 8.72 -12.84
N ASP A 376 7.22 8.52 -13.59
CA ASP A 376 7.22 8.10 -14.99
C ASP A 376 7.84 6.70 -15.06
N TRP A 377 7.16 5.76 -15.71
CA TRP A 377 7.69 4.39 -15.80
C TRP A 377 7.19 3.64 -17.03
N ARG A 378 7.86 2.54 -17.33
CA ARG A 378 7.42 1.52 -18.27
C ARG A 378 7.19 0.21 -17.54
N GLU A 379 6.26 -0.59 -18.03
CA GLU A 379 6.08 -1.98 -17.62
C GLU A 379 6.45 -2.88 -18.79
N TYR A 380 7.14 -3.96 -18.48
CA TYR A 380 7.56 -4.93 -19.49
C TYR A 380 6.36 -5.56 -20.19
N ASP A 381 6.39 -5.62 -21.51
CA ASP A 381 5.52 -6.43 -22.34
C ASP A 381 6.39 -7.30 -23.26
N HIS A 382 6.27 -8.61 -23.08
CA HIS A 382 7.13 -9.58 -23.76
C HIS A 382 7.06 -9.52 -25.28
N ASN A 383 5.88 -9.22 -25.82
CA ASN A 383 5.68 -9.14 -27.27
C ASN A 383 6.49 -8.01 -27.90
N PHE A 384 6.73 -6.93 -27.16
CA PHE A 384 7.47 -5.77 -27.63
C PHE A 384 8.99 -5.87 -27.44
N ARG A 385 9.53 -7.04 -27.13
CA ARG A 385 10.97 -7.21 -26.80
C ARG A 385 11.92 -6.81 -27.93
N LEU A 386 11.50 -6.90 -29.21
CA LEU A 386 12.25 -6.40 -30.38
C LEU A 386 11.76 -5.03 -30.91
N ASN A 387 10.68 -4.48 -30.34
CA ASN A 387 10.08 -3.19 -30.66
C ASN A 387 9.69 -2.42 -29.39
N PRO A 388 10.64 -2.13 -28.47
CA PRO A 388 10.33 -1.60 -27.15
C PRO A 388 9.67 -0.21 -27.17
N GLU A 389 9.82 0.57 -28.25
CA GLU A 389 9.18 1.88 -28.39
C GLU A 389 7.67 1.80 -28.72
N GLY A 390 7.18 0.64 -29.16
CA GLY A 390 5.75 0.37 -29.41
C GLY A 390 4.93 0.18 -28.14
N ASN A 391 5.57 0.00 -26.97
CA ASN A 391 4.89 -0.23 -25.71
C ASN A 391 4.59 1.07 -24.96
N TYR A 392 3.61 1.03 -24.06
CA TYR A 392 3.13 2.17 -23.27
C TYR A 392 4.19 2.84 -22.40
N GLN A 393 4.09 4.17 -22.34
CA GLN A 393 4.61 4.99 -21.26
C GLN A 393 3.50 5.27 -20.25
N ARG A 394 3.81 5.25 -18.97
CA ARG A 394 2.89 5.53 -17.88
C ARG A 394 3.40 6.68 -17.05
N LYS A 395 2.49 7.59 -16.72
CA LYS A 395 2.78 8.74 -15.86
C LYS A 395 1.74 8.86 -14.77
N GLN A 396 2.18 9.05 -13.56
CA GLN A 396 1.30 9.36 -12.43
C GLN A 396 1.90 10.51 -11.63
N TRP A 397 1.07 11.48 -11.30
CA TRP A 397 1.42 12.49 -10.31
C TRP A 397 0.26 12.75 -9.38
N GLY A 398 0.56 13.16 -8.18
CA GLY A 398 -0.44 13.44 -7.17
C GLY A 398 0.04 14.39 -6.10
N ILE A 399 -0.90 14.98 -5.39
CA ILE A 399 -0.68 15.83 -4.25
C ILE A 399 -1.69 15.50 -3.15
N THR A 400 -1.21 15.39 -1.92
CA THR A 400 -2.05 15.40 -0.73
C THR A 400 -1.71 16.66 0.07
N SER A 401 -2.71 17.47 0.37
CA SER A 401 -2.58 18.59 1.29
C SER A 401 -3.51 18.35 2.47
N ALA A 402 -2.97 18.33 3.68
CA ALA A 402 -3.71 18.08 4.90
C ALA A 402 -3.51 19.21 5.90
N GLY A 403 -4.59 19.66 6.52
CA GLY A 403 -4.59 20.56 7.66
C GLY A 403 -5.11 19.83 8.89
N LEU A 404 -4.41 19.93 9.99
CA LEU A 404 -4.81 19.42 11.30
C LEU A 404 -4.85 20.58 12.29
N TRP A 405 -5.98 20.77 12.93
CA TRP A 405 -6.11 21.61 14.11
C TRP A 405 -6.38 20.73 15.33
N ASN A 406 -5.46 20.77 16.28
CA ASN A 406 -5.61 20.13 17.59
C ASN A 406 -5.89 21.20 18.62
N HIS A 407 -6.95 21.03 19.41
CA HIS A 407 -7.34 21.90 20.51
C HIS A 407 -7.52 21.11 21.81
N VAL A 408 -6.83 21.52 22.85
CA VAL A 408 -6.89 20.90 24.19
C VAL A 408 -7.86 21.68 25.06
N PHE A 409 -9.03 21.11 25.39
CA PHE A 409 -10.02 21.73 26.29
C PHE A 409 -9.62 21.59 27.76
N SER A 410 -9.01 20.46 28.12
CA SER A 410 -8.57 20.16 29.49
C SER A 410 -7.45 19.12 29.49
N ALA A 411 -6.83 18.84 30.61
CA ALA A 411 -5.86 17.75 30.74
C ALA A 411 -6.41 16.36 30.37
N ARG A 412 -7.74 16.21 30.27
CA ARG A 412 -8.44 14.94 29.98
C ARG A 412 -9.19 14.92 28.64
N THR A 413 -9.27 16.07 27.92
CA THR A 413 -10.12 16.18 26.71
C THR A 413 -9.47 17.05 25.67
N PHE A 414 -9.37 16.57 24.44
CA PHE A 414 -8.86 17.30 23.27
C PHE A 414 -9.63 16.96 21.98
N LEU A 415 -9.54 17.86 21.00
CA LEU A 415 -10.22 17.84 19.71
C LEU A 415 -9.19 17.91 18.59
N ASP A 416 -9.30 17.03 17.60
CA ASP A 416 -8.62 17.12 16.32
C ASP A 416 -9.62 17.38 15.20
N ILE A 417 -9.37 18.37 14.37
CA ILE A 417 -10.11 18.55 13.11
C ILE A 417 -9.13 18.38 11.95
N ARG A 418 -9.39 17.40 11.09
CA ARG A 418 -8.62 17.17 9.87
C ARG A 418 -9.41 17.60 8.67
N TYR A 419 -8.78 18.39 7.81
CA TYR A 419 -9.20 18.59 6.43
C TYR A 419 -8.13 18.07 5.50
N SER A 420 -8.51 17.36 4.45
CA SER A 420 -7.58 16.88 3.45
C SER A 420 -8.12 17.12 2.04
N TYR A 421 -7.22 17.54 1.16
CA TYR A 421 -7.37 17.55 -0.28
C TYR A 421 -6.38 16.56 -0.87
N PHE A 422 -6.91 15.52 -1.50
CA PHE A 422 -6.14 14.52 -2.23
C PHE A 422 -6.46 14.64 -3.72
N TYR A 423 -5.42 14.67 -4.54
CA TYR A 423 -5.54 14.66 -6.00
C TYR A 423 -4.52 13.70 -6.59
N THR A 424 -4.94 12.87 -7.55
CA THR A 424 -4.05 12.06 -8.38
C THR A 424 -4.51 12.09 -9.83
N LYS A 425 -3.54 12.07 -10.75
CA LYS A 425 -3.75 11.93 -12.19
C LYS A 425 -2.85 10.82 -12.71
N TYR A 426 -3.43 9.93 -13.47
CA TYR A 426 -2.74 8.85 -14.20
C TYR A 426 -2.98 9.00 -15.70
N SER A 427 -1.96 8.73 -16.49
CA SER A 427 -2.03 8.70 -17.95
C SER A 427 -1.16 7.58 -18.51
N GLN A 428 -1.65 6.96 -19.58
CA GLN A 428 -0.99 5.87 -20.30
C GLN A 428 -1.20 6.05 -21.80
N TYR A 429 -0.13 6.01 -22.58
CA TYR A 429 -0.12 6.15 -24.03
C TYR A 429 1.25 5.74 -24.58
N VAL A 430 1.37 5.56 -25.90
CA VAL A 430 2.68 5.44 -26.59
C VAL A 430 3.19 6.82 -26.95
N TYR A 431 2.40 7.61 -27.68
CA TYR A 431 2.66 9.03 -27.98
C TYR A 431 1.61 9.88 -27.26
N GLU A 432 2.01 11.00 -26.65
CA GLU A 432 1.09 11.87 -25.90
C GLU A 432 -0.01 12.50 -26.77
N ASP A 433 0.34 12.85 -28.01
CA ASP A 433 -0.63 13.32 -29.01
C ASP A 433 -1.27 12.13 -29.73
N PRO A 434 -2.59 11.88 -29.62
CA PRO A 434 -3.27 10.80 -30.30
C PRO A 434 -3.28 10.98 -31.83
N PHE A 435 -2.99 12.18 -32.35
CA PHE A 435 -2.87 12.48 -33.77
C PHE A 435 -1.44 12.35 -34.28
N ASN A 436 -0.50 11.89 -33.48
CA ASN A 436 0.89 11.70 -33.89
C ASN A 436 0.95 10.82 -35.14
N GLU A 437 1.70 11.26 -36.17
CA GLU A 437 1.82 10.56 -37.45
C GLU A 437 2.47 9.17 -37.34
N ASN A 438 3.21 8.90 -36.26
CA ASN A 438 3.82 7.61 -36.00
C ASN A 438 2.82 6.54 -35.52
N TYR A 439 1.56 6.90 -35.20
CA TYR A 439 0.52 5.88 -35.02
C TYR A 439 0.21 5.23 -36.37
N VAL A 440 0.50 3.95 -36.47
CA VAL A 440 0.26 3.11 -37.63
C VAL A 440 -0.93 2.16 -37.39
N PRO A 441 -1.58 1.62 -38.45
CA PRO A 441 -2.70 0.69 -38.30
C PRO A 441 -2.43 -0.49 -37.38
N ALA A 442 -3.41 -0.86 -36.56
CA ALA A 442 -3.30 -1.99 -35.61
C ALA A 442 -3.03 -3.33 -36.29
N ILE A 443 -3.36 -3.45 -37.55
CA ILE A 443 -3.10 -4.69 -38.33
C ILE A 443 -1.61 -5.06 -38.34
N ARG A 444 -0.71 -4.10 -38.21
CA ARG A 444 0.73 -4.35 -38.12
C ARG A 444 1.16 -5.12 -36.88
N LEU A 445 0.35 -5.10 -35.80
CA LEU A 445 0.55 -5.95 -34.63
C LEU A 445 0.22 -7.43 -34.91
N GLN A 446 -0.54 -7.72 -35.96
CA GLN A 446 -1.02 -9.05 -36.31
C GLN A 446 -0.16 -9.75 -37.39
N ASP A 447 0.83 -9.04 -37.98
CA ASP A 447 1.67 -9.58 -39.07
C ASP A 447 2.68 -10.62 -38.57
N THR A 448 2.93 -10.68 -37.28
CA THR A 448 3.75 -11.72 -36.66
C THR A 448 2.89 -12.91 -36.22
N GLY A 449 3.44 -14.11 -36.35
CA GLY A 449 2.77 -15.33 -35.90
C GLY A 449 2.77 -15.52 -34.40
N ALA A 450 2.07 -16.55 -33.94
CA ALA A 450 2.12 -16.95 -32.52
C ALA A 450 3.57 -17.25 -32.09
N ASN A 451 3.90 -16.90 -30.84
CA ASN A 451 5.23 -17.07 -30.25
C ASN A 451 6.36 -16.29 -30.96
N ALA A 452 6.01 -15.19 -31.62
CA ALA A 452 6.97 -14.26 -32.22
C ALA A 452 6.90 -12.88 -31.56
N TYR A 453 8.05 -12.20 -31.43
CA TYR A 453 8.09 -10.81 -31.04
C TYR A 453 7.57 -9.90 -32.16
N LEU A 454 6.92 -8.82 -31.78
CA LEU A 454 6.37 -7.85 -32.74
C LEU A 454 7.48 -7.16 -33.55
N SER A 455 7.28 -7.12 -34.86
CA SER A 455 8.21 -6.53 -35.83
C SER A 455 7.80 -5.14 -36.32
N GLY A 456 6.98 -4.46 -35.56
CA GLY A 456 6.43 -3.13 -35.80
C GLY A 456 5.12 -2.94 -35.07
N GLY A 457 4.42 -1.86 -35.36
CA GLY A 457 3.20 -1.50 -34.66
C GLY A 457 3.43 -0.95 -33.26
N GLN A 458 2.38 -0.53 -32.60
CA GLN A 458 2.39 0.00 -31.24
C GLN A 458 1.06 -0.23 -30.56
N GLN A 459 1.05 -0.08 -29.25
CA GLN A 459 -0.19 -0.06 -28.47
C GLN A 459 -1.04 1.15 -28.84
N MET A 460 -2.36 0.98 -28.91
CA MET A 460 -3.29 1.95 -29.48
C MET A 460 -4.15 2.70 -28.46
N TRP A 461 -4.16 2.25 -27.19
CA TRP A 461 -5.03 2.85 -26.18
C TRP A 461 -4.41 4.07 -25.53
N HIS A 462 -5.22 5.11 -25.40
CA HIS A 462 -4.99 6.21 -24.48
C HIS A 462 -5.88 6.05 -23.26
N PHE A 463 -5.30 6.20 -22.09
CA PHE A 463 -6.02 6.13 -20.83
C PHE A 463 -5.64 7.31 -19.95
N TYR A 464 -6.64 8.07 -19.55
CA TYR A 464 -6.49 9.24 -18.68
C TYR A 464 -7.50 9.14 -17.55
N ARG A 465 -7.04 9.33 -16.32
CA ARG A 465 -7.93 9.41 -15.18
C ARG A 465 -7.41 10.39 -14.14
N SER A 466 -8.35 11.02 -13.41
CA SER A 466 -8.02 11.81 -12.24
C SER A 466 -9.04 11.60 -11.13
N THR A 467 -8.53 11.53 -9.91
CA THR A 467 -9.34 11.41 -8.69
C THR A 467 -9.05 12.61 -7.81
N THR A 468 -10.10 13.29 -7.35
CA THR A 468 -10.01 14.31 -6.31
C THR A 468 -10.84 13.87 -5.12
N THR A 469 -10.31 13.95 -3.90
CA THR A 469 -11.06 13.65 -2.67
C THR A 469 -10.89 14.80 -1.69
N HIS A 470 -12.00 15.35 -1.23
CA HIS A 470 -12.06 16.24 -0.08
C HIS A 470 -12.54 15.45 1.12
N LEU A 471 -11.78 15.49 2.20
CA LEU A 471 -12.12 14.86 3.48
C LEU A 471 -12.22 15.93 4.56
N ILE A 472 -13.25 15.81 5.39
CA ILE A 472 -13.34 16.51 6.68
C ILE A 472 -13.58 15.45 7.75
N LYS A 473 -12.69 15.39 8.74
CA LYS A 473 -12.76 14.41 9.83
C LYS A 473 -12.51 15.11 11.17
N PRO A 474 -13.56 15.51 11.88
CA PRO A 474 -13.49 15.91 13.27
C PRO A 474 -13.48 14.68 14.18
N ASP A 475 -12.60 14.66 15.16
CA ASP A 475 -12.36 13.55 16.08
C ASP A 475 -12.04 14.03 17.53
N LEU A 476 -12.78 13.68 18.62
CA LEU A 476 -12.51 13.98 20.03
C LEU A 476 -12.16 12.76 20.87
N THR A 477 -11.18 12.92 21.71
CA THR A 477 -10.83 11.99 22.80
C THR A 477 -11.11 12.64 24.15
N SER A 478 -11.77 11.90 25.02
CA SER A 478 -12.00 12.30 26.40
C SER A 478 -11.73 11.14 27.36
N GLN A 479 -10.78 11.33 28.26
CA GLN A 479 -10.61 10.49 29.43
C GLN A 479 -11.68 10.89 30.45
N VAL A 480 -12.88 10.29 30.35
CA VAL A 480 -14.05 10.66 31.17
C VAL A 480 -13.78 10.46 32.66
N ASN A 481 -13.11 9.35 32.98
CA ASN A 481 -12.59 9.04 34.28
C ASN A 481 -11.34 8.16 34.09
N ASP A 482 -10.75 7.68 35.16
CA ASP A 482 -9.48 6.94 35.10
C ASP A 482 -9.60 5.60 34.36
N GLN A 483 -10.82 5.06 34.24
CA GLN A 483 -11.10 3.79 33.58
C GLN A 483 -11.61 3.95 32.14
N HIS A 484 -12.37 5.01 31.82
CA HIS A 484 -13.07 5.16 30.53
C HIS A 484 -12.44 6.25 29.67
N GLN A 485 -11.95 5.89 28.50
CA GLN A 485 -11.53 6.79 27.44
C GLN A 485 -12.49 6.67 26.26
N ILE A 486 -13.38 7.64 26.12
CA ILE A 486 -14.32 7.71 25.00
C ILE A 486 -13.67 8.40 23.81
N LYS A 487 -13.83 7.79 22.65
CA LYS A 487 -13.40 8.27 21.36
C LYS A 487 -14.61 8.30 20.42
N ALA A 488 -14.93 9.44 19.78
CA ALA A 488 -16.04 9.54 18.83
C ALA A 488 -15.69 10.47 17.68
N GLY A 489 -16.22 10.24 16.48
CA GLY A 489 -15.89 11.06 15.32
C GLY A 489 -16.89 10.97 14.17
N LEU A 490 -16.73 11.93 13.25
CA LEU A 490 -17.44 11.99 11.99
C LEU A 490 -16.40 11.99 10.86
N GLU A 491 -16.79 11.46 9.73
CA GLU A 491 -15.97 11.47 8.53
C GLU A 491 -16.88 11.78 7.33
N PHE A 492 -16.53 12.79 6.58
CA PHE A 492 -17.23 13.16 5.36
C PHE A 492 -16.24 13.22 4.21
N LYS A 493 -16.51 12.48 3.13
CA LYS A 493 -15.71 12.51 1.91
C LYS A 493 -16.57 12.85 0.71
N ARG A 494 -16.08 13.73 -0.13
CA ARG A 494 -16.62 14.01 -1.45
C ARG A 494 -15.54 13.74 -2.49
N HIS A 495 -15.87 12.86 -3.42
CA HIS A 495 -14.98 12.50 -4.51
C HIS A 495 -15.36 13.23 -5.80
N ARG A 496 -14.43 13.36 -6.71
CA ARG A 496 -14.61 13.69 -8.10
C ARG A 496 -13.75 12.73 -8.90
N LEU A 497 -14.38 11.85 -9.65
CA LEU A 497 -13.72 10.94 -10.56
C LEU A 497 -13.97 11.36 -11.99
N TRP A 498 -12.89 11.55 -12.72
CA TRP A 498 -12.91 11.76 -14.15
C TRP A 498 -12.06 10.70 -14.82
N LEU A 499 -12.60 10.08 -15.87
CA LEU A 499 -11.92 9.12 -16.72
C LEU A 499 -12.22 9.43 -18.18
N HIS A 500 -11.24 9.26 -19.02
CA HIS A 500 -11.40 9.19 -20.48
C HIS A 500 -10.38 8.19 -21.02
N GLU A 501 -10.87 7.15 -21.65
CA GLU A 501 -10.07 6.15 -22.34
C GLU A 501 -10.60 5.96 -23.76
N PHE A 502 -9.71 5.79 -24.72
CA PHE A 502 -10.07 5.58 -26.11
C PHE A 502 -8.96 4.90 -26.89
N GLU A 503 -9.37 4.21 -27.95
CA GLU A 503 -8.48 3.62 -28.93
C GLU A 503 -8.19 4.60 -30.06
N VAL A 504 -6.91 4.72 -30.45
CA VAL A 504 -6.48 5.44 -31.64
C VAL A 504 -6.63 4.48 -32.84
N VAL A 505 -7.37 4.91 -33.85
CA VAL A 505 -7.64 4.13 -35.07
C VAL A 505 -7.24 4.98 -36.28
N PRO A 506 -5.99 4.89 -36.76
CA PRO A 506 -5.46 5.76 -37.81
C PRO A 506 -6.23 5.73 -39.13
N GLU A 507 -6.97 4.62 -39.38
CA GLU A 507 -7.69 4.36 -40.60
C GLU A 507 -9.03 5.11 -40.73
N ILE A 508 -9.59 5.59 -39.63
CA ILE A 508 -10.90 6.27 -39.65
C ILE A 508 -10.74 7.80 -39.61
N PRO A 509 -11.73 8.54 -40.13
CA PRO A 509 -11.77 9.99 -39.95
C PRO A 509 -11.79 10.38 -38.48
N GLY A 510 -10.91 11.30 -38.09
CA GLY A 510 -10.76 11.72 -36.68
C GLY A 510 -9.85 10.83 -35.84
N ARG A 511 -9.37 9.71 -36.37
CA ARG A 511 -8.34 8.82 -35.79
C ARG A 511 -8.59 8.32 -34.36
N ILE A 512 -9.78 8.52 -33.83
CA ILE A 512 -10.18 8.08 -32.48
C ILE A 512 -11.50 7.33 -32.60
N SER A 513 -11.63 6.20 -31.90
CA SER A 513 -12.88 5.45 -31.84
C SER A 513 -14.07 6.34 -31.47
N PRO A 514 -15.23 6.24 -32.13
CA PRO A 514 -16.39 7.08 -31.81
C PRO A 514 -16.91 6.81 -30.40
N LYS A 515 -17.50 7.84 -29.80
CA LYS A 515 -18.07 7.78 -28.43
C LYS A 515 -19.24 6.79 -28.27
N THR A 516 -19.74 6.25 -29.36
CA THR A 516 -20.79 5.20 -29.40
C THR A 516 -20.18 3.79 -29.38
N SER A 517 -18.88 3.67 -29.24
CA SER A 517 -18.15 2.40 -29.18
C SER A 517 -17.61 2.19 -27.78
N PHE A 518 -17.62 0.95 -27.31
CA PHE A 518 -16.97 0.57 -26.05
C PHE A 518 -15.45 0.85 -26.04
N ASN A 519 -14.87 1.19 -27.18
CA ASN A 519 -13.47 1.61 -27.33
C ASN A 519 -13.26 3.12 -27.10
N ASN A 520 -14.26 3.86 -26.61
CA ASN A 520 -14.15 5.27 -26.23
C ASN A 520 -15.08 5.56 -25.05
N ASN A 521 -14.57 5.36 -23.85
CA ASN A 521 -15.32 5.55 -22.61
C ASN A 521 -14.90 6.83 -21.90
N GLY A 522 -15.85 7.53 -21.31
CA GLY A 522 -15.56 8.70 -20.49
C GLY A 522 -16.67 9.00 -19.51
N TYR A 523 -16.29 9.37 -18.29
CA TYR A 523 -17.26 9.75 -17.26
C TYR A 523 -16.73 10.79 -16.27
N LEU A 524 -17.68 11.41 -15.57
CA LEU A 524 -17.45 12.30 -14.45
C LEU A 524 -18.50 12.01 -13.37
N HIS A 525 -18.08 11.45 -12.23
CA HIS A 525 -18.93 11.16 -11.08
C HIS A 525 -18.47 11.89 -9.82
N HIS A 526 -19.40 12.14 -8.89
CA HIS A 526 -19.15 12.81 -7.63
C HIS A 526 -19.68 12.00 -6.43
N PRO A 527 -19.15 10.80 -6.17
CA PRO A 527 -19.58 9.96 -5.07
C PRO A 527 -19.38 10.64 -3.72
N LEU A 528 -20.22 10.25 -2.75
CA LEU A 528 -20.22 10.81 -1.40
C LEU A 528 -20.17 9.69 -0.37
N GLU A 529 -19.26 9.82 0.57
CA GLU A 529 -19.16 8.96 1.75
C GLU A 529 -19.39 9.77 3.02
N PHE A 530 -20.11 9.19 3.97
CA PHE A 530 -20.25 9.70 5.32
C PHE A 530 -20.07 8.55 6.31
N ALA A 531 -19.36 8.81 7.41
CA ALA A 531 -19.29 7.87 8.50
C ALA A 531 -19.37 8.58 9.86
N ALA A 532 -19.85 7.83 10.86
CA ALA A 532 -19.87 8.24 12.25
C ALA A 532 -19.42 7.06 13.12
N TYR A 533 -18.66 7.31 14.17
CA TYR A 533 -18.26 6.26 15.08
C TYR A 533 -18.19 6.73 16.52
N ILE A 534 -18.30 5.75 17.43
CA ILE A 534 -18.05 5.91 18.86
C ILE A 534 -17.36 4.66 19.37
N GLN A 535 -16.36 4.82 20.24
CA GLN A 535 -15.69 3.73 20.93
C GLN A 535 -15.33 4.13 22.36
N ASP A 536 -15.28 3.14 23.25
CA ASP A 536 -14.83 3.27 24.62
C ASP A 536 -13.69 2.29 24.89
N LYS A 537 -12.52 2.82 25.27
CA LYS A 537 -11.41 2.04 25.80
C LYS A 537 -11.51 2.06 27.32
N MET A 538 -11.91 0.92 27.88
CA MET A 538 -12.09 0.72 29.31
C MET A 538 -10.83 0.03 29.88
N GLU A 539 -10.10 0.73 30.72
CA GLU A 539 -8.86 0.26 31.36
C GLU A 539 -9.14 -0.11 32.82
N PHE A 540 -9.46 -1.38 33.07
CA PHE A 540 -9.62 -1.92 34.42
C PHE A 540 -8.28 -2.45 34.95
N PRO A 541 -8.12 -2.65 36.29
CA PRO A 541 -6.88 -3.17 36.88
C PRO A 541 -6.43 -4.51 36.30
N TYR A 542 -7.39 -5.35 35.88
CA TYR A 542 -7.12 -6.72 35.43
C TYR A 542 -7.45 -6.98 33.96
N MET A 543 -7.99 -6.03 33.24
CA MET A 543 -8.29 -6.18 31.81
C MET A 543 -8.52 -4.84 31.13
N VAL A 544 -8.27 -4.82 29.82
CA VAL A 544 -8.63 -3.70 28.96
C VAL A 544 -9.68 -4.17 27.96
N VAL A 545 -10.76 -3.42 27.85
CA VAL A 545 -11.84 -3.68 26.87
C VAL A 545 -11.93 -2.48 25.93
N ASN A 546 -11.93 -2.74 24.64
CA ASN A 546 -12.16 -1.73 23.60
C ASN A 546 -13.43 -2.12 22.83
N ALA A 547 -14.48 -1.34 23.01
CA ALA A 547 -15.78 -1.58 22.34
C ALA A 547 -16.14 -0.38 21.47
N GLY A 548 -16.53 -0.63 20.24
CA GLY A 548 -16.83 0.43 19.29
C GLY A 548 -17.96 0.08 18.33
N LEU A 549 -18.60 1.12 17.83
CA LEU A 549 -19.64 1.04 16.81
C LEU A 549 -19.35 2.08 15.73
N ARG A 550 -19.40 1.66 14.46
CA ARG A 550 -19.25 2.55 13.31
C ARG A 550 -20.48 2.43 12.39
N PHE A 551 -20.94 3.56 11.91
CA PHE A 551 -21.92 3.70 10.83
C PHE A 551 -21.23 4.26 9.59
N ASP A 552 -21.47 3.64 8.42
CA ASP A 552 -20.98 4.09 7.14
C ASP A 552 -22.15 4.24 6.16
N TYR A 553 -22.12 5.31 5.34
CA TYR A 553 -23.07 5.61 4.28
C TYR A 553 -22.32 5.94 2.99
N PHE A 554 -22.82 5.46 1.85
CA PHE A 554 -22.27 5.70 0.53
C PHE A 554 -23.36 6.01 -0.51
N ASP A 555 -23.14 7.08 -1.30
CA ASP A 555 -23.93 7.44 -2.50
C ASP A 555 -23.00 7.41 -3.72
N PRO A 556 -23.19 6.49 -4.67
CA PRO A 556 -22.31 6.36 -5.86
C PRO A 556 -22.50 7.45 -6.90
N ASP A 557 -23.52 8.30 -6.84
CA ASP A 557 -23.82 9.38 -7.80
C ASP A 557 -23.85 8.89 -9.25
N ALA A 558 -24.59 7.82 -9.55
CA ALA A 558 -24.66 7.23 -10.87
C ALA A 558 -26.08 6.91 -11.31
N GLN A 559 -26.23 6.51 -12.57
CA GLN A 559 -27.48 6.04 -13.13
C GLN A 559 -27.33 4.59 -13.61
N VAL A 560 -28.38 3.79 -13.47
CA VAL A 560 -28.41 2.36 -13.82
C VAL A 560 -29.61 2.10 -14.73
N PRO A 561 -29.48 1.31 -15.80
CA PRO A 561 -30.61 0.94 -16.66
C PRO A 561 -31.70 0.22 -15.89
N LEU A 562 -32.95 0.45 -16.25
CA LEU A 562 -34.10 -0.30 -15.72
C LEU A 562 -34.21 -1.70 -16.35
N ASP A 563 -33.82 -1.83 -17.60
CA ASP A 563 -33.83 -3.08 -18.35
C ASP A 563 -32.43 -3.44 -18.89
N PHE A 564 -31.84 -4.47 -18.34
CA PHE A 564 -30.53 -4.97 -18.74
C PHE A 564 -30.57 -5.85 -20.01
N SER A 565 -31.75 -6.21 -20.52
CA SER A 565 -31.88 -6.85 -21.84
C SER A 565 -31.80 -5.83 -22.98
N ASN A 566 -31.94 -4.54 -22.67
CA ASN A 566 -31.78 -3.45 -23.64
C ASN A 566 -31.12 -2.22 -22.94
N PRO A 567 -29.91 -2.35 -22.40
CA PRO A 567 -29.35 -1.39 -21.45
C PRO A 567 -29.10 0.00 -22.06
N THR A 568 -28.75 0.07 -23.35
CA THR A 568 -28.45 1.33 -24.05
C THR A 568 -29.71 2.18 -24.31
N ALA A 569 -30.83 1.55 -24.65
CA ALA A 569 -32.10 2.23 -24.97
C ALA A 569 -33.08 2.29 -23.76
N SER A 570 -32.78 1.64 -22.66
CA SER A 570 -33.60 1.63 -21.46
C SER A 570 -33.61 2.97 -20.75
N ASP A 571 -34.75 3.32 -20.13
CA ASP A 571 -34.78 4.37 -19.12
C ASP A 571 -33.81 4.06 -18.00
N LYS A 572 -33.16 5.10 -17.44
CA LYS A 572 -32.20 4.98 -16.35
C LYS A 572 -32.81 5.49 -15.03
N ARG A 573 -32.51 4.82 -13.92
CA ARG A 573 -32.80 5.27 -12.56
C ARG A 573 -31.54 5.69 -11.82
N LYS A 574 -31.65 6.47 -10.77
CA LYS A 574 -30.54 6.73 -9.86
C LYS A 574 -30.14 5.42 -9.17
N SER A 575 -28.84 5.21 -9.02
CA SER A 575 -28.27 4.09 -8.26
C SER A 575 -28.73 4.11 -6.78
N GLU A 576 -28.71 2.93 -6.17
CA GLU A 576 -29.07 2.77 -4.76
C GLU A 576 -27.95 3.28 -3.85
N THR A 577 -28.34 3.92 -2.73
CA THR A 577 -27.40 4.26 -1.67
C THR A 577 -27.25 3.07 -0.72
N SER A 578 -26.08 2.93 -0.11
CA SER A 578 -25.82 1.87 0.85
C SER A 578 -25.47 2.42 2.23
N PHE A 579 -25.79 1.66 3.28
CA PHE A 579 -25.37 1.95 4.64
C PHE A 579 -25.02 0.67 5.39
N GLN A 580 -24.12 0.78 6.38
CA GLN A 580 -23.66 -0.34 7.18
C GLN A 580 -23.42 0.08 8.63
N ILE A 581 -23.57 -0.90 9.54
CA ILE A 581 -23.25 -0.76 10.97
C ILE A 581 -22.23 -1.83 11.32
N SER A 582 -21.12 -1.42 11.93
CA SER A 582 -19.95 -2.24 12.19
C SER A 582 -19.61 -2.27 13.68
N PRO A 583 -20.09 -3.26 14.45
CA PRO A 583 -19.65 -3.47 15.82
C PRO A 583 -18.24 -4.03 15.86
N ARG A 584 -17.45 -3.60 16.86
CA ARG A 584 -16.08 -4.05 17.11
C ARG A 584 -15.85 -4.19 18.60
N LEU A 585 -15.18 -5.26 18.98
CA LEU A 585 -14.88 -5.59 20.37
C LEU A 585 -13.48 -6.19 20.45
N GLY A 586 -12.68 -5.71 21.36
CA GLY A 586 -11.39 -6.29 21.70
C GLY A 586 -11.21 -6.30 23.21
N ILE A 587 -10.66 -7.38 23.72
CA ILE A 587 -10.39 -7.58 25.15
C ILE A 587 -8.94 -8.01 25.29
N ALA A 588 -8.19 -7.35 26.17
CA ALA A 588 -6.85 -7.76 26.58
C ALA A 588 -6.88 -8.12 28.06
N TYR A 589 -6.40 -9.31 28.39
CA TYR A 589 -6.34 -9.83 29.75
C TYR A 589 -4.89 -10.13 30.11
N PRO A 590 -4.23 -9.29 30.94
CA PRO A 590 -2.90 -9.59 31.49
C PRO A 590 -2.98 -10.84 32.38
N ILE A 591 -2.29 -11.89 31.98
CA ILE A 591 -2.20 -13.14 32.77
C ILE A 591 -1.04 -13.10 33.77
N SER A 592 -0.10 -12.18 33.53
CA SER A 592 1.03 -11.88 34.43
C SER A 592 1.60 -10.51 34.07
N GLU A 593 2.60 -10.03 34.83
CA GLU A 593 3.36 -8.80 34.51
C GLU A 593 4.02 -8.85 33.10
N LYS A 594 4.30 -10.07 32.64
CA LYS A 594 5.06 -10.38 31.40
C LYS A 594 4.24 -11.11 30.34
N GLY A 595 2.91 -11.23 30.52
CA GLY A 595 2.07 -11.97 29.60
C GLY A 595 0.67 -11.39 29.48
N VAL A 596 0.13 -11.34 28.26
CA VAL A 596 -1.25 -10.90 27.95
C VAL A 596 -1.89 -11.81 26.91
N ILE A 597 -3.15 -12.15 27.14
CA ILE A 597 -4.02 -12.78 26.15
C ILE A 597 -4.97 -11.70 25.62
N HIS A 598 -5.15 -11.63 24.31
CA HIS A 598 -6.19 -10.80 23.73
C HIS A 598 -7.17 -11.63 22.89
N VAL A 599 -8.40 -11.17 22.86
CA VAL A 599 -9.47 -11.70 22.00
C VAL A 599 -10.14 -10.54 21.32
N SER A 600 -10.37 -10.66 20.02
CA SER A 600 -11.05 -9.60 19.29
C SER A 600 -12.04 -10.13 18.24
N TYR A 601 -13.07 -9.33 18.01
CA TYR A 601 -14.15 -9.60 17.07
C TYR A 601 -14.56 -8.29 16.40
N GLY A 602 -14.81 -8.32 15.07
CA GLY A 602 -15.28 -7.14 14.40
C GLY A 602 -15.89 -7.39 13.02
N HIS A 603 -16.79 -6.47 12.65
CA HIS A 603 -17.34 -6.35 11.30
C HIS A 603 -16.64 -5.22 10.56
N PHE A 604 -16.20 -5.51 9.33
CA PHE A 604 -15.45 -4.60 8.49
C PHE A 604 -16.09 -4.54 7.12
N PHE A 605 -16.17 -3.34 6.57
CA PHE A 605 -16.80 -3.07 5.28
C PHE A 605 -15.89 -2.22 4.42
N GLN A 606 -16.01 -2.46 3.12
CA GLN A 606 -15.38 -1.63 2.11
C GLN A 606 -16.32 -1.47 0.92
N THR A 607 -16.53 -0.24 0.48
CA THR A 607 -17.14 0.05 -0.80
C THR A 607 -16.30 -0.55 -1.91
N PRO A 608 -16.88 -1.19 -2.93
CA PRO A 608 -16.13 -1.66 -4.09
C PRO A 608 -15.31 -0.53 -4.71
N ASN A 609 -14.13 -0.87 -5.23
CA ASN A 609 -13.32 0.09 -5.96
C ASN A 609 -14.14 0.71 -7.09
N PHE A 610 -14.00 2.01 -7.30
CA PHE A 610 -14.89 2.75 -8.21
C PHE A 610 -14.74 2.32 -9.67
N PHE A 611 -13.64 1.64 -10.04
CA PHE A 611 -13.54 0.93 -11.31
C PHE A 611 -14.76 0.02 -11.56
N TYR A 612 -15.12 -0.81 -10.59
CA TYR A 612 -16.22 -1.78 -10.74
C TYR A 612 -17.61 -1.13 -10.76
N LEU A 613 -17.73 0.11 -10.24
CA LEU A 613 -18.98 0.85 -10.26
C LEU A 613 -19.23 1.54 -11.60
N TYR A 614 -18.16 2.03 -12.27
CA TYR A 614 -18.28 2.99 -13.37
C TYR A 614 -17.64 2.53 -14.69
N THR A 615 -17.15 1.30 -14.80
CA THR A 615 -16.67 0.76 -16.09
C THR A 615 -17.80 0.81 -17.10
N ASN A 616 -17.55 1.36 -18.30
CA ASN A 616 -18.50 1.49 -19.39
C ASN A 616 -19.89 1.98 -18.93
N PRO A 617 -20.02 3.21 -18.43
CA PRO A 617 -21.21 3.69 -17.72
C PRO A 617 -22.40 3.96 -18.66
N GLU A 618 -22.15 4.06 -19.98
CA GLU A 618 -23.21 4.22 -20.99
C GLU A 618 -23.72 2.89 -21.50
N PHE A 619 -23.16 1.77 -21.08
CA PHE A 619 -23.54 0.41 -21.48
C PHE A 619 -23.37 0.18 -23.00
N GLU A 620 -22.28 0.66 -23.56
CA GLU A 620 -21.95 0.47 -24.97
C GLU A 620 -21.38 -0.93 -25.16
N ILE A 621 -22.22 -1.86 -25.59
CA ILE A 621 -21.92 -3.29 -25.70
C ILE A 621 -21.64 -3.74 -27.13
N PHE A 622 -21.72 -2.81 -28.10
CA PHE A 622 -21.50 -3.12 -29.52
C PHE A 622 -20.04 -2.87 -29.91
N PRO A 623 -19.40 -3.81 -30.64
CA PRO A 623 -18.08 -3.57 -31.22
C PRO A 623 -18.16 -2.47 -32.31
N LEU A 624 -17.01 -1.86 -32.58
CA LEU A 624 -16.86 -0.99 -33.74
C LEU A 624 -17.22 -1.78 -35.02
N GLN A 625 -18.08 -1.26 -35.91
CA GLN A 625 -18.52 -1.93 -37.14
C GLN A 625 -17.38 -2.26 -38.12
N SER A 626 -16.17 -1.82 -37.86
CA SER A 626 -14.99 -2.01 -38.70
C SER A 626 -14.22 -3.33 -38.46
N THR A 627 -14.62 -4.17 -37.53
CA THR A 627 -14.05 -5.53 -37.37
C THR A 627 -14.99 -6.58 -37.95
N PRO A 628 -14.78 -7.00 -39.23
CA PRO A 628 -15.68 -7.96 -39.91
C PRO A 628 -15.69 -9.37 -39.33
N SER A 629 -14.88 -9.68 -38.33
CA SER A 629 -14.56 -11.06 -37.93
C SER A 629 -14.98 -11.45 -36.50
N ALA A 630 -15.61 -10.59 -35.72
CA ALA A 630 -16.15 -11.03 -34.44
C ALA A 630 -17.50 -11.73 -34.65
N PRO A 631 -17.64 -12.99 -34.26
CA PRO A 631 -18.93 -13.65 -34.37
C PRO A 631 -19.97 -12.92 -33.51
N PRO A 632 -21.24 -12.80 -33.96
CA PRO A 632 -22.29 -12.07 -33.24
C PRO A 632 -22.62 -12.60 -31.84
N GLN A 633 -22.03 -13.71 -31.45
CA GLN A 633 -22.28 -14.39 -30.17
C GLN A 633 -21.11 -14.30 -29.17
N SER A 634 -20.02 -13.59 -29.51
CA SER A 634 -18.88 -13.47 -28.58
C SER A 634 -19.19 -12.52 -27.43
N LEU A 635 -18.87 -12.96 -26.23
CA LEU A 635 -18.91 -12.15 -25.03
C LEU A 635 -17.71 -11.17 -25.06
N LEU A 636 -17.94 -9.91 -25.38
CA LEU A 636 -16.89 -8.96 -25.72
C LEU A 636 -16.58 -7.95 -24.62
N ASN A 637 -17.51 -7.67 -23.68
CA ASN A 637 -17.39 -6.52 -22.82
C ASN A 637 -17.93 -6.76 -21.39
N THR A 638 -17.39 -6.03 -20.46
CA THR A 638 -17.84 -5.98 -19.06
C THR A 638 -18.31 -4.57 -18.73
N VAL A 639 -19.45 -4.45 -18.08
CA VAL A 639 -20.02 -3.18 -17.61
C VAL A 639 -19.98 -3.09 -16.10
N GLY A 640 -19.79 -1.88 -15.58
CA GLY A 640 -19.84 -1.59 -14.17
C GLY A 640 -21.25 -1.73 -13.59
N ASN A 641 -21.34 -1.67 -12.27
CA ASN A 641 -22.61 -1.71 -11.56
C ASN A 641 -22.59 -0.78 -10.34
N ALA A 642 -23.23 0.36 -10.47
CA ALA A 642 -23.28 1.35 -9.38
C ALA A 642 -24.20 0.93 -8.21
N ASP A 643 -24.96 -0.17 -8.34
CA ASP A 643 -25.77 -0.77 -7.27
C ASP A 643 -25.01 -1.84 -6.46
N LEU A 644 -23.71 -2.00 -6.68
CA LEU A 644 -22.89 -2.92 -5.90
C LEU A 644 -22.96 -2.59 -4.41
N LYS A 645 -23.20 -3.63 -3.61
CA LYS A 645 -23.20 -3.53 -2.15
C LYS A 645 -21.76 -3.53 -1.61
N PRO A 646 -21.52 -2.91 -0.45
CA PRO A 646 -20.24 -3.01 0.21
C PRO A 646 -19.85 -4.47 0.47
N GLN A 647 -18.57 -4.77 0.24
CA GLN A 647 -17.96 -6.03 0.62
C GLN A 647 -17.84 -6.09 2.15
N LYS A 648 -17.89 -7.28 2.73
CA LYS A 648 -17.94 -7.48 4.18
C LYS A 648 -16.98 -8.57 4.63
N THR A 649 -16.23 -8.30 5.70
CA THR A 649 -15.43 -9.29 6.41
C THR A 649 -15.81 -9.30 7.89
N VAL A 650 -15.98 -10.50 8.47
CA VAL A 650 -16.08 -10.70 9.91
C VAL A 650 -14.79 -11.36 10.37
N ILE A 651 -14.10 -10.75 11.32
CA ILE A 651 -12.81 -11.24 11.83
C ILE A 651 -12.97 -11.70 13.27
N TYR A 652 -12.42 -12.87 13.58
CA TYR A 652 -12.24 -13.43 14.92
C TYR A 652 -10.73 -13.63 15.14
N GLU A 653 -10.24 -13.24 16.30
CA GLU A 653 -8.83 -13.33 16.64
C GLU A 653 -8.65 -13.68 18.12
N ILE A 654 -7.66 -14.51 18.40
CA ILE A 654 -7.15 -14.76 19.74
C ILE A 654 -5.62 -14.77 19.67
N GLY A 655 -4.98 -14.06 20.58
CA GLY A 655 -3.52 -13.98 20.63
C GLY A 655 -2.97 -14.02 22.05
N LEU A 656 -1.73 -14.44 22.14
CA LEU A 656 -0.93 -14.47 23.35
C LEU A 656 0.36 -13.71 23.08
N GLN A 657 0.70 -12.75 23.94
CA GLN A 657 2.03 -12.14 24.01
C GLN A 657 2.68 -12.52 25.32
N GLN A 658 3.92 -12.97 25.29
CA GLN A 658 4.67 -13.38 26.46
C GLN A 658 6.13 -12.93 26.36
N GLN A 659 6.59 -12.21 27.37
CA GLN A 659 8.02 -11.96 27.56
C GLN A 659 8.64 -13.18 28.26
N LEU A 660 9.63 -13.80 27.61
CA LEU A 660 10.31 -14.99 28.11
C LEU A 660 11.49 -14.63 29.01
N ALA A 661 12.22 -13.57 28.67
CA ALA A 661 13.34 -13.03 29.42
C ALA A 661 13.42 -11.50 29.20
N ALA A 662 14.36 -10.81 29.79
CA ALA A 662 14.48 -9.35 29.69
C ALA A 662 14.43 -8.83 28.23
N ASP A 663 15.08 -9.55 27.32
CA ASP A 663 15.23 -9.14 25.92
C ASP A 663 14.47 -10.02 24.91
N PHE A 664 13.72 -11.03 25.40
CA PHE A 664 13.07 -12.01 24.53
C PHE A 664 11.55 -11.99 24.70
N GLY A 665 10.84 -11.80 23.60
CA GLY A 665 9.39 -11.85 23.50
C GLY A 665 8.90 -12.83 22.46
N ILE A 666 7.71 -13.38 22.67
CA ILE A 666 6.96 -14.14 21.66
C ILE A 666 5.54 -13.61 21.59
N SER A 667 4.99 -13.67 20.38
CA SER A 667 3.57 -13.43 20.13
C SER A 667 3.03 -14.54 19.24
N VAL A 668 1.88 -15.10 19.61
CA VAL A 668 1.19 -16.14 18.83
C VAL A 668 -0.25 -15.71 18.66
N THR A 669 -0.71 -15.59 17.41
CA THR A 669 -2.09 -15.17 17.13
C THR A 669 -2.74 -16.15 16.16
N ALA A 670 -3.91 -16.67 16.51
CA ALA A 670 -4.78 -17.42 15.62
C ALA A 670 -5.95 -16.54 15.17
N TYR A 671 -6.32 -16.64 13.89
CA TYR A 671 -7.39 -15.83 13.32
C TYR A 671 -8.25 -16.61 12.33
N TYR A 672 -9.51 -16.14 12.20
CA TYR A 672 -10.46 -16.59 11.20
C TYR A 672 -11.18 -15.39 10.60
N LYS A 673 -11.29 -15.37 9.27
CA LYS A 673 -12.04 -14.37 8.50
C LYS A 673 -13.13 -15.03 7.69
N ASP A 674 -14.36 -14.53 7.79
CA ASP A 674 -15.49 -14.87 6.92
C ASP A 674 -15.73 -13.67 5.99
N ILE A 675 -15.59 -13.88 4.67
CA ILE A 675 -15.63 -12.83 3.67
C ILE A 675 -16.86 -13.03 2.79
N ARG A 676 -17.69 -12.00 2.67
CA ARG A 676 -18.97 -12.02 1.96
C ARG A 676 -19.09 -10.84 1.00
N ASN A 677 -20.00 -10.98 0.03
CA ASN A 677 -20.28 -9.96 -0.98
C ASN A 677 -19.04 -9.59 -1.80
N LEU A 678 -18.08 -10.50 -1.98
CA LEU A 678 -17.00 -10.29 -2.91
C LEU A 678 -17.53 -10.14 -4.34
N LEU A 679 -16.81 -9.37 -5.14
CA LEU A 679 -17.18 -9.10 -6.52
C LEU A 679 -16.90 -10.30 -7.41
N GLY A 680 -17.83 -10.56 -8.30
CA GLY A 680 -17.73 -11.45 -9.44
C GLY A 680 -18.52 -10.87 -10.62
N THR A 681 -18.65 -11.61 -11.70
CA THR A 681 -19.41 -11.22 -12.87
C THR A 681 -20.58 -12.17 -13.12
N GLU A 682 -21.65 -11.64 -13.72
CA GLU A 682 -22.72 -12.41 -14.34
C GLU A 682 -22.75 -12.12 -15.83
N VAL A 683 -23.10 -13.12 -16.64
CA VAL A 683 -23.28 -12.94 -18.08
C VAL A 683 -24.76 -12.67 -18.36
N LEU A 684 -25.02 -11.59 -19.08
CA LEU A 684 -26.33 -11.14 -19.51
C LEU A 684 -26.42 -11.23 -21.05
N GLU A 685 -27.62 -11.34 -21.54
CA GLU A 685 -27.91 -11.39 -22.99
C GLU A 685 -28.97 -10.35 -23.33
N THR A 686 -28.70 -9.59 -24.39
CA THR A 686 -29.64 -8.58 -24.87
C THR A 686 -30.75 -9.24 -25.70
N VAL A 687 -31.86 -8.48 -25.96
CA VAL A 687 -32.92 -8.87 -26.88
C VAL A 687 -32.43 -9.16 -28.31
N GLN A 688 -31.21 -8.69 -28.63
CA GLN A 688 -30.56 -8.93 -29.95
C GLN A 688 -29.61 -10.13 -29.94
N GLY A 689 -29.52 -10.87 -28.80
CA GLY A 689 -28.65 -12.03 -28.68
C GLY A 689 -27.18 -11.69 -28.35
N ILE A 690 -26.86 -10.45 -28.03
CA ILE A 690 -25.50 -10.03 -27.68
C ILE A 690 -25.27 -10.31 -26.20
N LYS A 691 -24.18 -11.02 -25.89
CA LYS A 691 -23.77 -11.33 -24.53
C LYS A 691 -22.76 -10.30 -24.03
N TYR A 692 -22.95 -9.89 -22.78
CA TYR A 692 -22.03 -9.02 -22.07
C TYR A 692 -21.98 -9.40 -20.57
N ALA A 693 -20.96 -8.98 -19.84
CA ALA A 693 -20.84 -9.28 -18.43
C ALA A 693 -21.12 -8.01 -17.59
N ARG A 694 -21.63 -8.20 -16.38
CA ARG A 694 -21.85 -7.14 -15.39
C ARG A 694 -21.28 -7.55 -14.04
N TYR A 695 -20.66 -6.61 -13.32
CA TYR A 695 -20.20 -6.86 -11.95
C TYR A 695 -21.36 -7.01 -10.97
N ILE A 696 -21.27 -8.01 -10.10
CA ILE A 696 -22.25 -8.29 -9.04
C ILE A 696 -21.56 -8.74 -7.75
N ASN A 697 -22.26 -8.66 -6.61
CA ASN A 697 -21.80 -9.24 -5.34
C ASN A 697 -22.17 -10.73 -5.29
N ARG A 698 -21.31 -11.58 -5.82
CA ARG A 698 -21.56 -13.01 -6.00
C ARG A 698 -20.66 -13.87 -5.12
N ASP A 699 -19.44 -13.43 -4.94
CA ASP A 699 -18.38 -14.27 -4.44
C ASP A 699 -18.24 -14.23 -2.91
N TYR A 700 -17.61 -15.24 -2.37
CA TYR A 700 -17.34 -15.39 -0.95
C TYR A 700 -16.04 -16.14 -0.72
N GLY A 701 -15.50 -16.04 0.48
CA GLY A 701 -14.28 -16.72 0.85
C GLY A 701 -14.12 -16.80 2.35
N PHE A 702 -13.11 -17.52 2.77
CA PHE A 702 -12.65 -17.53 4.15
C PHE A 702 -11.12 -17.62 4.23
N VAL A 703 -10.59 -17.09 5.32
CA VAL A 703 -9.19 -17.25 5.66
C VAL A 703 -9.06 -17.71 7.10
N ARG A 704 -8.15 -18.63 7.31
CA ARG A 704 -7.74 -19.06 8.68
C ARG A 704 -6.24 -19.17 8.74
N GLY A 705 -5.66 -18.76 9.85
CA GLY A 705 -4.22 -18.80 10.00
C GLY A 705 -3.74 -18.65 11.43
N ILE A 706 -2.44 -18.86 11.57
CA ILE A 706 -1.70 -18.64 12.81
C ILE A 706 -0.44 -17.87 12.44
N THR A 707 -0.16 -16.80 13.20
CA THR A 707 1.11 -16.09 13.17
C THR A 707 1.90 -16.39 14.43
N PHE A 708 3.20 -16.50 14.28
CA PHE A 708 4.16 -16.61 15.37
C PHE A 708 5.22 -15.53 15.14
N GLU A 709 5.43 -14.69 16.15
CA GLU A 709 6.43 -13.63 16.15
C GLU A 709 7.40 -13.90 17.30
N PHE A 710 8.68 -13.82 17.02
CA PHE A 710 9.74 -13.89 18.00
C PHE A 710 10.59 -12.63 17.88
N GLU A 711 10.76 -11.93 18.99
CA GLU A 711 11.61 -10.74 19.06
C GLU A 711 12.71 -10.93 20.11
N LYS A 712 13.94 -10.75 19.70
CA LYS A 712 15.06 -10.45 20.56
C LYS A 712 15.39 -8.97 20.45
N ARG A 713 15.07 -8.22 21.49
CA ARG A 713 15.43 -6.80 21.57
C ARG A 713 16.93 -6.63 21.36
N TYR A 714 17.30 -5.52 20.74
CA TYR A 714 18.72 -5.19 20.57
C TYR A 714 19.38 -5.00 21.93
N SER A 715 20.31 -5.89 22.27
CA SER A 715 21.16 -5.87 23.47
C SER A 715 22.45 -6.61 23.19
N GLN A 716 23.53 -6.23 23.85
CA GLN A 716 24.84 -6.88 23.72
C GLN A 716 25.34 -7.03 22.26
N GLY A 717 24.97 -6.11 21.38
CA GLY A 717 25.41 -6.09 19.99
C GLY A 717 24.57 -6.91 19.03
N ILE A 718 23.45 -7.49 19.45
CA ILE A 718 22.58 -8.35 18.63
C ILE A 718 21.11 -8.00 18.85
N GLY A 719 20.37 -7.75 17.75
CA GLY A 719 18.92 -7.71 17.71
C GLY A 719 18.43 -8.71 16.66
N ALA A 720 17.27 -9.33 16.88
CA ALA A 720 16.68 -10.24 15.90
C ALA A 720 15.15 -10.26 16.00
N SER A 721 14.49 -10.45 14.86
CA SER A 721 13.07 -10.80 14.79
C SER A 721 12.85 -11.95 13.81
N VAL A 722 11.86 -12.80 14.11
CA VAL A 722 11.41 -13.85 13.21
C VAL A 722 9.89 -13.85 13.21
N ASP A 723 9.32 -13.65 12.04
CA ASP A 723 7.88 -13.62 11.81
C ASP A 723 7.51 -14.82 10.93
N TYR A 724 6.71 -15.74 11.48
CA TYR A 724 6.20 -16.90 10.75
C TYR A 724 4.70 -16.82 10.62
N THR A 725 4.22 -17.07 9.42
CA THR A 725 2.78 -17.13 9.10
C THR A 725 2.45 -18.48 8.47
N TYR A 726 1.46 -19.17 9.03
CA TYR A 726 0.75 -20.25 8.38
C TYR A 726 -0.67 -19.80 8.10
N GLN A 727 -1.12 -19.88 6.84
CA GLN A 727 -2.49 -19.49 6.48
C GLN A 727 -3.06 -20.35 5.35
N ILE A 728 -4.40 -20.39 5.32
CA ILE A 728 -5.20 -20.98 4.26
C ILE A 728 -6.22 -19.94 3.82
N ALA A 729 -6.10 -19.44 2.59
CA ALA A 729 -7.04 -18.53 1.97
C ALA A 729 -7.78 -19.26 0.84
N LYS A 730 -9.10 -19.42 0.96
CA LYS A 730 -9.95 -20.06 -0.04
C LYS A 730 -11.16 -19.20 -0.37
N GLY A 731 -11.59 -19.27 -1.61
CA GLY A 731 -12.80 -18.64 -2.12
C GLY A 731 -13.36 -19.40 -3.32
N ASN A 732 -14.47 -18.96 -3.85
CA ASN A 732 -15.04 -19.54 -5.07
C ASN A 732 -14.44 -18.91 -6.33
N ALA A 733 -13.78 -17.74 -6.24
CA ALA A 733 -13.02 -17.10 -7.29
C ALA A 733 -11.94 -16.18 -6.72
N SER A 734 -10.78 -16.11 -7.37
CA SER A 734 -9.71 -15.18 -7.02
C SER A 734 -9.88 -13.81 -7.68
N ASP A 735 -10.34 -13.78 -8.92
CA ASP A 735 -10.54 -12.57 -9.73
C ASP A 735 -12.04 -12.33 -9.96
N PRO A 736 -12.54 -11.08 -9.84
CA PRO A 736 -13.93 -10.75 -10.18
C PRO A 736 -14.34 -11.14 -11.61
N ASN A 737 -13.40 -11.17 -12.57
CA ASN A 737 -13.65 -11.51 -13.96
C ASN A 737 -13.63 -13.01 -14.25
N THR A 738 -13.39 -13.89 -13.29
CA THR A 738 -13.29 -15.35 -13.54
C THR A 738 -14.47 -15.88 -14.33
N ALA A 739 -15.70 -15.54 -13.95
CA ALA A 739 -16.90 -16.01 -14.68
C ALA A 739 -17.01 -15.44 -16.11
N PHE A 740 -16.55 -14.22 -16.32
CA PHE A 740 -16.47 -13.61 -17.65
C PHE A 740 -15.46 -14.34 -18.54
N LEU A 741 -14.27 -14.62 -18.01
CA LEU A 741 -13.21 -15.34 -18.73
C LEU A 741 -13.62 -16.79 -19.02
N ASP A 742 -14.21 -17.48 -18.06
CA ASP A 742 -14.74 -18.84 -18.24
C ASP A 742 -15.81 -18.90 -19.35
N ALA A 743 -16.67 -17.91 -19.42
CA ALA A 743 -17.71 -17.84 -20.44
C ALA A 743 -17.19 -17.53 -21.85
N GLN A 744 -15.96 -17.04 -21.98
CA GLN A 744 -15.29 -16.80 -23.28
C GLN A 744 -14.57 -18.03 -23.83
N THR A 745 -14.39 -19.10 -23.06
CA THR A 745 -13.74 -20.33 -23.54
C THR A 745 -14.63 -21.04 -24.56
N ASP A 746 -14.04 -21.85 -25.43
CA ASP A 746 -14.76 -22.69 -26.39
C ASP A 746 -14.47 -24.19 -26.14
N PRO A 747 -15.46 -25.01 -25.68
CA PRO A 747 -16.79 -24.58 -25.23
C PRO A 747 -16.78 -23.72 -23.97
N PRO A 748 -17.81 -22.88 -23.75
CA PRO A 748 -17.92 -22.07 -22.55
C PRO A 748 -17.87 -22.92 -21.28
N LYS A 749 -16.99 -22.55 -20.36
CA LYS A 749 -16.80 -23.25 -19.08
C LYS A 749 -17.76 -22.72 -18.02
N GLU A 750 -18.38 -23.60 -17.24
CA GLU A 750 -19.06 -23.19 -16.00
C GLU A 750 -18.05 -22.81 -14.93
N THR A 751 -18.29 -21.67 -14.26
CA THR A 751 -17.47 -21.25 -13.15
C THR A 751 -17.47 -22.28 -12.03
N GLU A 752 -16.33 -22.46 -11.39
CA GLU A 752 -16.16 -23.38 -10.26
C GLU A 752 -17.17 -23.08 -9.14
N LYS A 753 -17.88 -24.12 -8.68
CA LYS A 753 -18.87 -24.02 -7.58
C LYS A 753 -18.29 -24.44 -6.22
N GLN A 754 -17.02 -24.79 -6.18
CA GLN A 754 -16.32 -25.23 -4.97
C GLN A 754 -15.27 -24.21 -4.52
N LEU A 755 -14.88 -24.30 -3.26
CA LEU A 755 -13.85 -23.43 -2.68
C LEU A 755 -12.45 -23.86 -3.13
N VAL A 756 -11.79 -23.01 -3.91
CA VAL A 756 -10.43 -23.20 -4.40
C VAL A 756 -9.44 -22.32 -3.61
N PRO A 757 -8.14 -22.66 -3.58
CA PRO A 757 -7.14 -21.73 -3.07
C PRO A 757 -7.17 -20.42 -3.84
N LEU A 758 -7.05 -19.28 -3.16
CA LEU A 758 -6.94 -17.97 -3.81
C LEU A 758 -5.51 -17.78 -4.35
N ASN A 759 -5.34 -16.99 -5.42
CA ASN A 759 -4.05 -16.77 -6.10
C ASN A 759 -2.91 -16.37 -5.17
N TRP A 760 -3.22 -15.75 -4.03
CA TRP A 760 -2.27 -15.31 -2.99
C TRP A 760 -2.24 -16.23 -1.76
N ASP A 761 -2.78 -17.47 -1.85
CA ASP A 761 -2.78 -18.46 -0.77
C ASP A 761 -1.36 -19.02 -0.54
N ARG A 762 -0.50 -18.26 0.12
CA ARG A 762 0.83 -18.74 0.56
C ARG A 762 0.68 -19.45 1.89
N ARG A 763 1.00 -20.76 1.91
CA ARG A 763 0.81 -21.61 3.10
C ARG A 763 1.77 -21.30 4.23
N HIS A 764 3.03 -21.11 3.90
CA HIS A 764 4.07 -20.81 4.87
C HIS A 764 4.87 -19.61 4.40
N GLN A 765 5.10 -18.67 5.30
CA GLN A 765 5.99 -17.53 5.10
C GLN A 765 6.83 -17.32 6.35
N ILE A 766 8.10 -17.06 6.16
CA ILE A 766 9.05 -16.69 7.22
C ILE A 766 9.76 -15.43 6.79
N ASN A 767 9.76 -14.42 7.65
CA ASN A 767 10.61 -13.26 7.56
C ASN A 767 11.52 -13.25 8.78
N ALA A 768 12.83 -13.17 8.57
CA ALA A 768 13.81 -13.12 9.64
C ALA A 768 14.72 -11.91 9.45
N THR A 769 14.84 -11.09 10.48
CA THR A 769 15.74 -9.94 10.50
C THR A 769 16.76 -10.13 11.61
N ILE A 770 18.04 -9.95 11.30
CA ILE A 770 19.14 -9.99 12.28
C ILE A 770 19.98 -8.74 12.10
N THR A 771 20.20 -7.99 13.18
CA THR A 771 21.08 -6.82 13.22
C THR A 771 22.22 -7.04 14.19
N LEU A 772 23.43 -6.90 13.69
CA LEU A 772 24.69 -7.06 14.42
C LEU A 772 25.45 -5.75 14.42
N GLY A 773 26.09 -5.38 15.56
CA GLY A 773 26.97 -4.20 15.62
C GLY A 773 26.69 -3.30 16.83
N LYS A 774 26.77 -1.99 16.64
CA LYS A 774 26.42 -0.92 17.58
C LYS A 774 25.66 0.14 16.82
N PRO A 775 24.32 0.12 16.82
CA PRO A 775 23.48 1.13 16.16
C PRO A 775 23.95 2.54 16.51
N GLY A 776 23.94 3.45 15.53
CA GLY A 776 24.50 4.79 15.64
C GLY A 776 26.02 4.87 15.42
N LYS A 777 26.76 3.75 15.40
CA LYS A 777 28.20 3.72 15.04
C LYS A 777 28.48 2.85 13.83
N TYR A 778 28.04 1.60 13.85
CA TYR A 778 28.12 0.65 12.75
C TYR A 778 27.12 -0.48 12.98
N ALA A 779 26.53 -1.00 11.92
CA ALA A 779 25.76 -2.23 11.99
C ALA A 779 25.81 -2.99 10.66
N VAL A 780 25.51 -4.28 10.77
CA VAL A 780 25.21 -5.16 9.63
C VAL A 780 23.86 -5.77 9.92
N SER A 781 22.91 -5.56 9.01
CA SER A 781 21.55 -6.12 9.09
C SER A 781 21.29 -7.03 7.90
N LEU A 782 20.68 -8.18 8.19
CA LEU A 782 20.24 -9.16 7.20
C LEU A 782 18.74 -9.32 7.32
N ILE A 783 18.05 -9.32 6.19
CA ILE A 783 16.66 -9.74 6.08
C ILE A 783 16.60 -10.98 5.20
N SER A 784 16.09 -12.08 5.72
CA SER A 784 15.86 -13.31 4.96
C SER A 784 14.38 -13.58 4.88
N ARG A 785 13.87 -13.85 3.67
CA ARG A 785 12.48 -14.15 3.38
C ARG A 785 12.38 -15.53 2.76
N TYR A 786 11.50 -16.37 3.29
CA TYR A 786 11.12 -17.65 2.71
C TYR A 786 9.61 -17.71 2.56
N GLY A 787 9.13 -18.20 1.43
CA GLY A 787 7.71 -18.42 1.18
C GLY A 787 7.46 -19.64 0.31
N THR A 788 6.47 -20.46 0.69
CA THR A 788 6.01 -21.54 -0.20
C THR A 788 5.35 -20.95 -1.43
N GLY A 789 5.43 -21.67 -2.54
CA GLY A 789 4.90 -21.24 -3.82
C GLY A 789 3.41 -20.87 -3.79
N LEU A 790 3.06 -19.81 -4.50
CA LEU A 790 1.67 -19.40 -4.71
C LEU A 790 0.95 -20.40 -5.62
N PRO A 791 -0.39 -20.47 -5.57
CA PRO A 791 -1.16 -21.33 -6.46
C PRO A 791 -1.08 -20.88 -7.91
N TYR A 792 -1.27 -21.82 -8.83
CA TYR A 792 -1.56 -21.59 -10.24
C TYR A 792 -2.52 -22.66 -10.75
N THR A 793 -3.20 -22.37 -11.87
CA THR A 793 -4.09 -23.33 -12.54
C THR A 793 -3.33 -24.09 -13.62
N PRO A 794 -3.13 -25.42 -13.50
CA PRO A 794 -2.48 -26.22 -14.54
C PRO A 794 -3.29 -26.23 -15.84
N THR A 795 -2.60 -25.99 -16.98
CA THR A 795 -3.19 -26.07 -18.31
C THR A 795 -2.33 -26.92 -19.24
N PHE A 796 -2.92 -27.46 -20.28
CA PHE A 796 -2.21 -28.07 -21.39
C PHE A 796 -2.83 -27.59 -22.70
N GLN A 797 -2.02 -27.08 -23.61
CA GLN A 797 -2.50 -26.41 -24.84
C GLN A 797 -3.59 -25.36 -24.59
N ASN A 798 -3.39 -24.53 -23.55
CA ASN A 798 -4.33 -23.53 -23.05
C ASN A 798 -5.67 -24.08 -22.53
N VAL A 799 -5.83 -25.39 -22.40
CA VAL A 799 -6.99 -26.03 -21.79
C VAL A 799 -6.67 -26.36 -20.34
N GLN A 800 -7.55 -25.98 -19.43
CA GLN A 800 -7.39 -26.28 -18.00
C GLN A 800 -7.49 -27.81 -17.80
N THR A 801 -6.49 -28.40 -17.14
CA THR A 801 -6.37 -29.84 -16.90
C THR A 801 -6.71 -30.29 -15.49
N ALA A 802 -6.81 -29.34 -14.56
CA ALA A 802 -7.09 -29.60 -13.15
C ALA A 802 -7.94 -28.47 -12.54
N VAL A 803 -8.37 -28.64 -11.30
CA VAL A 803 -9.13 -27.61 -10.58
C VAL A 803 -8.34 -26.29 -10.50
N GLU A 804 -9.05 -25.16 -10.56
CA GLU A 804 -8.46 -23.83 -10.45
C GLU A 804 -7.52 -23.76 -9.23
N ASN A 805 -6.33 -23.21 -9.42
CA ASN A 805 -5.34 -23.01 -8.38
C ASN A 805 -4.88 -24.28 -7.64
N SER A 806 -4.96 -25.44 -8.28
CA SER A 806 -4.54 -26.71 -7.69
C SER A 806 -3.02 -26.96 -7.74
N GLY A 807 -2.31 -26.35 -8.70
CA GLY A 807 -0.86 -26.38 -8.80
C GLY A 807 -0.19 -25.40 -7.82
N ARG A 808 1.09 -25.61 -7.55
CA ARG A 808 1.91 -24.70 -6.73
C ARG A 808 3.19 -24.31 -7.48
N LYS A 809 3.45 -23.00 -7.56
CA LYS A 809 4.72 -22.47 -8.06
C LYS A 809 5.87 -22.90 -7.12
N PRO A 810 7.12 -22.83 -7.55
CA PRO A 810 8.27 -23.09 -6.67
C PRO A 810 8.33 -22.17 -5.45
N ASP A 811 9.00 -22.63 -4.39
CA ASP A 811 9.24 -21.84 -3.20
C ASP A 811 10.23 -20.70 -3.48
N ILE A 812 9.97 -19.56 -2.89
CA ILE A 812 10.85 -18.39 -2.97
C ILE A 812 11.73 -18.26 -1.74
N PHE A 813 12.94 -17.75 -1.95
CA PHE A 813 13.87 -17.41 -0.88
C PHE A 813 14.72 -16.22 -1.33
N SER A 814 14.84 -15.21 -0.49
CA SER A 814 15.75 -14.08 -0.71
C SER A 814 16.43 -13.67 0.59
N THR A 815 17.63 -13.14 0.49
CA THR A 815 18.34 -12.51 1.61
C THR A 815 18.88 -11.17 1.14
N ASP A 816 18.58 -10.12 1.91
CA ASP A 816 19.07 -8.77 1.68
C ASP A 816 20.03 -8.37 2.80
N LEU A 817 21.04 -7.59 2.46
CA LEU A 817 22.06 -7.12 3.38
C LEU A 817 22.12 -5.60 3.39
N TYR A 818 22.22 -5.03 4.59
CA TYR A 818 22.56 -3.63 4.82
C TYR A 818 23.72 -3.54 5.78
N ALA A 819 24.76 -2.81 5.41
CA ALA A 819 25.90 -2.55 6.28
C ALA A 819 26.25 -1.07 6.23
N TYR A 820 26.50 -0.48 7.39
CA TYR A 820 26.91 0.92 7.47
C TYR A 820 27.94 1.16 8.55
N LYS A 821 28.68 2.27 8.39
CA LYS A 821 29.62 2.78 9.38
C LYS A 821 29.57 4.30 9.43
N ASN A 822 29.32 4.81 10.64
CA ASN A 822 29.28 6.24 10.92
C ASN A 822 30.64 6.75 11.41
N PHE A 823 30.95 7.97 11.07
CA PHE A 823 32.10 8.71 11.61
C PHE A 823 31.75 10.20 11.66
N THR A 824 32.33 10.91 12.64
CA THR A 824 32.11 12.35 12.80
C THR A 824 33.32 13.11 12.28
N TRP A 825 33.11 14.10 11.42
CA TRP A 825 34.13 14.99 10.91
C TRP A 825 33.60 16.43 10.82
N MET A 826 34.36 17.38 11.30
CA MET A 826 33.95 18.81 11.38
C MET A 826 32.59 19.07 12.06
N GLY A 827 32.21 18.25 13.04
CA GLY A 827 30.94 18.38 13.75
C GLY A 827 29.73 17.81 12.97
N LEU A 828 29.94 17.23 11.79
CA LEU A 828 28.94 16.57 10.99
C LEU A 828 29.10 15.06 11.11
N GLU A 829 27.99 14.33 11.09
CA GLU A 829 27.98 12.87 11.06
C GLU A 829 27.84 12.38 9.62
N TYR A 830 28.77 11.51 9.20
CA TYR A 830 28.77 10.83 7.90
C TYR A 830 28.52 9.35 8.11
N SER A 831 27.64 8.78 7.29
CA SER A 831 27.41 7.34 7.21
C SER A 831 27.72 6.82 5.82
N PHE A 832 28.71 5.94 5.71
CA PHE A 832 28.91 5.14 4.50
C PHE A 832 28.10 3.86 4.59
N PHE A 833 27.36 3.52 3.57
CA PHE A 833 26.54 2.32 3.57
C PHE A 833 26.60 1.54 2.26
N VAL A 834 26.33 0.25 2.38
CA VAL A 834 26.15 -0.70 1.29
C VAL A 834 24.82 -1.42 1.51
N ARG A 835 24.02 -1.52 0.46
CA ARG A 835 22.84 -2.40 0.41
C ARG A 835 23.03 -3.41 -0.70
N VAL A 836 22.65 -4.65 -0.44
CA VAL A 836 22.62 -5.72 -1.44
C VAL A 836 21.27 -6.41 -1.34
N PHE A 837 20.48 -6.33 -2.38
CA PHE A 837 19.22 -7.06 -2.49
C PHE A 837 19.47 -8.36 -3.26
N ASN A 838 18.76 -9.43 -2.89
CA ASN A 838 18.97 -10.77 -3.44
C ASN A 838 20.45 -11.19 -3.40
N LEU A 839 21.05 -11.15 -2.21
CA LEU A 839 22.48 -11.37 -1.97
C LEU A 839 23.04 -12.62 -2.69
N PHE A 840 22.26 -13.68 -2.78
CA PHE A 840 22.65 -14.96 -3.37
C PHE A 840 22.38 -15.07 -4.87
N ASP A 841 21.85 -14.00 -5.50
CA ASP A 841 21.47 -13.97 -6.93
C ASP A 841 20.55 -15.13 -7.34
N ARG A 842 19.61 -15.47 -6.43
CA ARG A 842 18.69 -16.56 -6.69
C ARG A 842 17.60 -16.13 -7.67
N LEU A 843 17.37 -16.92 -8.70
CA LEU A 843 16.20 -16.82 -9.57
C LEU A 843 14.96 -17.36 -8.83
N ASN A 844 14.18 -16.46 -8.22
CA ASN A 844 12.90 -16.82 -7.63
C ASN A 844 11.82 -16.76 -8.72
N GLU A 845 11.15 -17.88 -8.95
CA GLU A 845 10.08 -18.00 -9.95
C GLU A 845 8.81 -17.33 -9.41
N GLN A 846 8.51 -16.10 -9.84
CA GLN A 846 7.32 -15.35 -9.45
C GLN A 846 6.13 -15.72 -10.32
N ASP A 847 6.37 -16.03 -11.60
CA ASP A 847 5.40 -16.60 -12.50
C ASP A 847 5.93 -17.87 -13.18
N VAL A 848 5.05 -18.66 -13.78
CA VAL A 848 5.38 -19.97 -14.35
C VAL A 848 4.58 -20.23 -15.61
N PHE A 849 5.12 -21.05 -16.49
CA PHE A 849 4.32 -21.66 -17.54
C PHE A 849 3.33 -22.66 -16.91
N THR A 850 2.06 -22.53 -17.25
CA THR A 850 0.97 -23.28 -16.61
C THR A 850 0.94 -24.77 -16.95
N ASP A 851 1.64 -25.17 -18.00
CA ASP A 851 1.80 -26.56 -18.43
C ASP A 851 2.85 -27.33 -17.60
N THR A 852 3.86 -26.65 -17.09
CA THR A 852 4.97 -27.27 -16.33
C THR A 852 5.02 -26.82 -14.87
N GLY A 853 4.44 -25.67 -14.52
CA GLY A 853 4.60 -25.04 -13.21
C GLY A 853 6.00 -24.48 -12.97
N ARG A 854 6.78 -24.20 -14.03
CA ARG A 854 8.14 -23.68 -13.97
C ARG A 854 8.31 -22.46 -14.87
N ALA A 855 9.19 -21.56 -14.48
CA ALA A 855 9.56 -20.38 -15.29
C ALA A 855 10.57 -20.71 -16.39
N GLY A 856 11.40 -21.73 -16.17
CA GLY A 856 12.55 -22.04 -17.02
C GLY A 856 12.22 -22.87 -18.26
N TYR A 857 11.05 -23.50 -18.38
CA TYR A 857 10.67 -24.26 -19.56
C TYR A 857 9.18 -24.51 -19.67
N THR A 858 8.71 -24.70 -20.90
CA THR A 858 7.35 -25.09 -21.27
C THR A 858 7.37 -26.29 -22.21
N LEU A 859 6.27 -27.01 -22.28
CA LEU A 859 6.07 -28.08 -23.25
C LEU A 859 5.56 -27.54 -24.62
N ALA A 860 5.29 -26.24 -24.72
CA ALA A 860 4.77 -25.61 -25.95
C ALA A 860 5.56 -25.97 -27.21
N PRO A 861 6.91 -26.00 -27.25
CA PRO A 861 7.68 -26.38 -28.43
C PRO A 861 7.36 -27.80 -28.95
N LEU A 862 6.94 -28.71 -28.08
CA LEU A 862 6.63 -30.11 -28.45
C LEU A 862 5.33 -30.22 -29.22
N TYR A 863 4.34 -29.41 -28.92
CA TYR A 863 3.01 -29.50 -29.59
C TYR A 863 2.76 -28.36 -30.59
N VAL A 864 3.59 -27.33 -30.62
CA VAL A 864 3.63 -26.36 -31.74
C VAL A 864 4.29 -26.99 -32.98
N GLY A 865 4.85 -28.22 -32.87
CA GLY A 865 5.32 -29.01 -33.98
C GLY A 865 6.66 -28.58 -34.57
N GLY A 866 7.50 -27.86 -33.79
CA GLY A 866 8.80 -27.40 -34.25
C GLY A 866 8.75 -26.34 -35.35
N LEU A 867 7.59 -25.80 -35.65
CA LEU A 867 7.42 -24.73 -36.64
C LEU A 867 8.13 -23.47 -36.15
N ARG A 868 8.96 -22.89 -37.00
CA ARG A 868 9.56 -21.57 -36.74
C ARG A 868 8.45 -20.53 -36.53
N PRO A 869 8.54 -19.69 -35.50
CA PRO A 869 7.66 -18.54 -35.36
C PRO A 869 7.75 -17.64 -36.60
N ARG A 870 6.65 -17.08 -37.04
CA ARG A 870 6.62 -16.07 -38.12
C ARG A 870 7.16 -14.72 -37.54
N GLY A 871 8.47 -14.62 -37.46
CA GLY A 871 9.20 -13.47 -36.87
C GLY A 871 10.71 -13.68 -36.90
N LEU A 872 11.48 -12.75 -36.31
CA LEU A 872 12.95 -12.88 -36.27
C LEU A 872 13.45 -13.85 -35.20
N ASN A 873 12.71 -14.03 -34.12
CA ASN A 873 13.12 -14.86 -32.99
C ASN A 873 12.93 -16.36 -33.26
N THR A 874 13.63 -17.19 -32.50
CA THR A 874 13.35 -18.62 -32.39
C THR A 874 12.34 -18.88 -31.27
N LEU A 875 11.76 -20.11 -31.23
CA LEU A 875 10.90 -20.52 -30.11
C LEU A 875 11.61 -20.46 -28.77
N ASP A 876 12.87 -20.94 -28.72
CA ASP A 876 13.66 -20.93 -27.50
C ASP A 876 13.87 -19.50 -26.97
N GLN A 877 14.13 -18.53 -27.85
CA GLN A 877 14.25 -17.13 -27.46
C GLN A 877 12.94 -16.54 -26.91
N TYR A 878 11.78 -16.93 -27.52
CA TYR A 878 10.48 -16.44 -27.08
C TYR A 878 10.10 -16.98 -25.68
N PHE A 879 10.46 -18.21 -25.37
CA PHE A 879 10.14 -18.81 -24.09
C PHE A 879 11.12 -18.45 -22.95
N VAL A 880 12.14 -17.64 -23.22
CA VAL A 880 12.93 -16.99 -22.14
C VAL A 880 12.16 -15.79 -21.59
N ARG A 881 11.59 -15.95 -20.39
CA ARG A 881 10.70 -14.99 -19.73
C ARG A 881 11.39 -14.32 -18.53
N PRO A 882 12.08 -13.18 -18.72
CA PRO A 882 12.73 -12.47 -17.60
C PRO A 882 11.73 -11.95 -16.58
N ASP A 883 10.51 -11.67 -16.99
CA ASP A 883 9.39 -11.22 -16.15
C ASP A 883 8.79 -12.33 -15.25
N PHE A 884 9.14 -13.59 -15.50
CA PHE A 884 8.73 -14.70 -14.63
C PHE A 884 9.62 -14.84 -13.39
N TYR A 885 10.71 -14.09 -13.31
CA TYR A 885 11.66 -14.15 -12.21
C TYR A 885 11.66 -12.85 -11.39
N SER A 886 12.07 -12.96 -10.13
CA SER A 886 12.37 -11.79 -9.30
C SER A 886 13.57 -11.02 -9.86
N GLU A 887 13.75 -9.77 -9.39
CA GLU A 887 14.93 -8.98 -9.76
C GLU A 887 16.22 -9.75 -9.44
N PRO A 888 17.25 -9.64 -10.30
CA PRO A 888 18.58 -10.17 -10.03
C PRO A 888 19.23 -9.43 -8.86
N ARG A 889 20.40 -9.88 -8.43
CA ARG A 889 21.14 -9.24 -7.35
C ARG A 889 21.45 -7.79 -7.69
N ARG A 890 21.07 -6.88 -6.77
CA ARG A 890 21.21 -5.42 -6.89
C ARG A 890 22.10 -4.88 -5.78
N PHE A 891 23.11 -4.10 -6.16
CA PHE A 891 24.00 -3.41 -5.23
C PHE A 891 23.69 -1.92 -5.19
N GLN A 892 23.83 -1.32 -4.01
CA GLN A 892 23.74 0.12 -3.80
C GLN A 892 24.86 0.55 -2.84
N PHE A 893 25.58 1.61 -3.21
CA PHE A 893 26.63 2.22 -2.40
C PHE A 893 26.27 3.68 -2.18
N GLY A 894 26.29 4.11 -0.94
CA GLY A 894 25.85 5.47 -0.62
C GLY A 894 26.58 6.09 0.55
N ILE A 895 26.36 7.40 0.61
CA ILE A 895 26.80 8.24 1.71
C ILE A 895 25.60 9.03 2.22
N GLU A 896 25.44 9.10 3.52
CA GLU A 896 24.48 9.96 4.21
C GLU A 896 25.22 10.94 5.09
N LEU A 897 24.81 12.20 5.05
CA LEU A 897 25.26 13.29 5.90
C LEU A 897 24.14 13.66 6.86
N LYS A 898 24.45 13.80 8.17
CA LYS A 898 23.53 14.30 9.22
C LYS A 898 24.18 15.48 9.97
N PHE A 899 23.35 16.47 10.29
CA PHE A 899 23.77 17.63 11.10
C PHE A 899 22.66 18.13 12.01
#